data_19af24abb586dd3cddc8c7439467f7ae
#
_entry.id   19af24abb586dd3cddc8c7439467f7ae
#
_cell.length_a   1.000
_cell.length_b   1.000
_cell.length_c   1.000
_cell.angle_alpha   90.00
_cell.angle_beta   90.00
_cell.angle_gamma   90.00
#
_symmetry.space_group_name_H-M   'P 1'
#
loop_
_entity.id
_entity.type
_entity.pdbx_description
1 polymer ?
#
loop_
_entity_poly.entity_id
_entity_poly.type
_entity_poly.pdbx_seq_one_letter_code
_entity_poly.pdbx_strand_id
1 'polypeptide(L)'
;MLIRTLPPLAGASILALLHSAALAQDASGRIAVLPMLTLIADGAENIEATGGSVVTREDIEALDPADNSELFARESAVSVSGGAGPSKRIHVFGIEQSQLAVTVDGVPQGPTTWHHTGSNVIDPAFLKSVEVEAGAAAADAGFAAGAGAVRYETVGARDLLKDGKAIGGRAAISHGSNGRGVGGSLAGFGIRGGFDWFVMAHGQSGENYKAGNGHEMPGTEPAARGGLMKLGYEAEGHRVELAYEHARDEAERVIKMNMDLNGDRTVHPLKVTRDTLSLTYRTTAPTAIWDPELRLYRSSDGYRRPNYAQGDLAGGADRINGDMVLKRDSFGGVVKNSFVLPQGTVTAGIDFANDDYSVDNYGDHSTAQPRLRSFSTMQLGAFAQARVEFDSGFDLSTGVRYDHHRLTDWNGRRLAAEGAGANATLSYRVNETVELFAGASHSWMGFDVGEYGLLHARDAAFGTDPGYDPASARTYKLGVNASHQNWRAGLTFFDIRLDGLARYDTEAGYLTNADEGRSRGLTLNGAYDWGTGRIGATFTRADVTVDGDAALPSGGTFMPVGDLATIYVDQALPAHDLRIGGTVEWAGKLSDAAMTAAGFADHGSYAVVNAHAEWAPAQMKGAAIRLGVDNLLDRAYYERTSYVARRVGTREIDPALAPGRTVTLGLRMDF
;
A
#
# COMPACT_ATOMS: atom_id res chain seq x y z
N MET A 1 14.25 -31.50 16.00
CA MET A 1 15.51 -31.66 15.27
C MET A 1 15.28 -32.65 14.13
N LEU A 2 14.85 -32.14 12.98
CA LEU A 2 14.81 -32.89 11.73
C LEU A 2 14.74 -31.86 10.60
N ILE A 3 15.93 -31.58 10.06
CA ILE A 3 16.11 -30.81 8.81
C ILE A 3 15.60 -31.72 7.70
N ARG A 4 14.47 -31.38 7.08
CA ARG A 4 14.05 -32.00 5.84
C ARG A 4 14.55 -31.16 4.66
N THR A 5 15.36 -31.80 3.87
CA THR A 5 16.04 -31.32 2.67
C THR A 5 15.09 -30.77 1.61
N LEU A 6 15.37 -29.56 1.15
CA LEU A 6 14.82 -28.97 -0.09
C LEU A 6 15.29 -29.80 -1.31
N PRO A 7 14.47 -29.97 -2.35
CA PRO A 7 14.89 -30.62 -3.57
C PRO A 7 15.90 -29.72 -4.36
N PRO A 8 16.99 -30.28 -4.90
CA PRO A 8 18.13 -29.51 -5.44
C PRO A 8 17.98 -29.17 -6.93
N LEU A 9 16.87 -28.64 -7.41
CA LEU A 9 16.68 -28.43 -8.86
C LEU A 9 16.45 -26.98 -9.31
N ALA A 10 16.26 -26.04 -8.40
CA ALA A 10 16.10 -24.63 -8.77
C ALA A 10 17.40 -23.79 -8.63
N GLY A 11 18.38 -24.28 -7.87
CA GLY A 11 19.61 -23.51 -7.58
C GLY A 11 20.68 -23.55 -8.68
N ALA A 12 20.66 -24.55 -9.55
CA ALA A 12 21.77 -24.78 -10.52
C ALA A 12 21.69 -23.87 -11.76
N SER A 13 20.50 -23.39 -12.13
CA SER A 13 20.36 -22.57 -13.36
C SER A 13 20.67 -21.09 -13.12
N ILE A 14 20.52 -20.59 -11.90
CA ILE A 14 20.83 -19.20 -11.55
C ILE A 14 22.35 -18.99 -11.36
N LEU A 15 23.06 -19.98 -10.81
CA LEU A 15 24.52 -19.91 -10.67
C LEU A 15 25.27 -19.96 -12.03
N ALA A 16 24.70 -20.57 -13.05
CA ALA A 16 25.32 -20.64 -14.38
C ALA A 16 25.34 -19.29 -15.12
N LEU A 17 24.43 -18.38 -14.80
CA LEU A 17 24.40 -17.02 -15.34
C LEU A 17 25.39 -16.08 -14.66
N LEU A 18 25.80 -16.37 -13.41
CA LEU A 18 26.75 -15.56 -12.66
C LEU A 18 28.23 -15.73 -13.11
N HIS A 19 28.57 -16.81 -13.77
CA HIS A 19 29.98 -17.10 -14.19
C HIS A 19 30.39 -16.43 -15.49
N SER A 20 29.46 -15.87 -16.29
CA SER A 20 29.80 -15.21 -17.55
C SER A 20 29.92 -13.67 -17.45
N ALA A 21 29.57 -13.09 -16.29
CA ALA A 21 29.59 -11.63 -16.10
C ALA A 21 30.96 -11.05 -15.66
N ALA A 22 31.96 -11.89 -15.38
CA ALA A 22 33.23 -11.47 -14.79
C ALA A 22 34.29 -10.90 -15.79
N LEU A 23 33.97 -10.70 -17.05
CA LEU A 23 35.01 -10.31 -18.08
C LEU A 23 34.58 -9.19 -19.04
N ALA A 24 33.77 -8.23 -18.62
CA ALA A 24 33.54 -7.03 -19.43
C ALA A 24 34.05 -5.76 -18.71
N GLN A 25 35.37 -5.62 -18.60
CA GLN A 25 35.98 -4.30 -18.39
C GLN A 25 36.14 -3.61 -19.74
N ASP A 26 35.44 -2.47 -19.91
CA ASP A 26 35.65 -1.61 -21.08
C ASP A 26 37.02 -0.95 -21.01
N ALA A 27 37.72 -0.97 -22.16
CA ALA A 27 39.08 -0.45 -22.36
C ALA A 27 39.16 1.10 -22.33
N SER A 28 38.08 1.82 -22.04
CA SER A 28 38.02 3.29 -21.99
C SER A 28 38.07 3.89 -20.59
N GLY A 29 38.10 3.11 -19.53
CA GLY A 29 38.23 3.62 -18.14
C GLY A 29 37.12 4.53 -17.66
N ARG A 30 35.99 4.58 -18.36
CA ARG A 30 34.78 5.28 -17.91
C ARG A 30 33.78 4.23 -17.46
N ILE A 31 33.75 4.01 -16.15
CA ILE A 31 32.62 3.39 -15.51
C ILE A 31 31.42 4.29 -15.80
N ALA A 32 30.50 3.86 -16.63
CA ALA A 32 29.16 4.42 -16.64
C ALA A 32 28.55 4.01 -15.29
N VAL A 33 28.84 4.79 -14.27
CA VAL A 33 28.11 4.76 -13.01
C VAL A 33 26.68 5.13 -13.42
N LEU A 34 25.80 4.11 -13.47
CA LEU A 34 24.38 4.40 -13.35
C LEU A 34 24.27 5.39 -12.19
N PRO A 35 23.51 6.50 -12.31
CA PRO A 35 23.34 7.39 -11.18
C PRO A 35 22.73 6.56 -10.07
N MET A 36 23.61 6.07 -9.22
CA MET A 36 23.28 5.36 -8.04
C MET A 36 22.56 6.34 -7.13
N LEU A 37 21.30 6.04 -6.84
CA LEU A 37 20.64 6.39 -5.55
C LEU A 37 20.96 7.76 -4.91
N THR A 38 21.02 8.84 -5.67
CA THR A 38 21.23 10.17 -5.09
C THR A 38 19.96 11.01 -5.08
N LEU A 39 18.79 10.39 -5.08
CA LEU A 39 17.50 11.03 -4.85
C LEU A 39 16.60 10.16 -3.96
N ILE A 40 17.21 9.56 -2.94
CA ILE A 40 16.44 9.21 -1.76
C ILE A 40 16.35 10.53 -0.99
N ALA A 41 15.18 11.11 -0.87
CA ALA A 41 14.95 12.21 0.05
C ALA A 41 15.47 11.79 1.44
N ASP A 42 16.04 12.71 2.22
CA ASP A 42 16.64 12.46 3.55
C ASP A 42 15.78 11.62 4.52
N GLY A 43 14.51 11.41 4.20
CA GLY A 43 13.58 10.54 4.92
C GLY A 43 13.67 9.04 4.60
N ALA A 44 14.00 8.66 3.38
CA ALA A 44 13.94 7.26 2.94
C ALA A 44 15.11 6.41 3.51
N GLU A 45 16.30 6.97 3.66
CA GLU A 45 17.42 6.28 4.33
C GLU A 45 17.08 5.93 5.78
N ASN A 46 16.37 6.83 6.49
CA ASN A 46 15.90 6.59 7.85
C ASN A 46 14.81 5.51 7.92
N ILE A 47 13.98 5.37 6.90
CA ILE A 47 12.90 4.36 6.83
C ILE A 47 13.50 2.95 6.70
N GLU A 48 14.41 2.74 5.75
CA GLU A 48 15.09 1.46 5.58
C GLU A 48 15.93 1.10 6.82
N ALA A 49 16.64 2.07 7.41
CA ALA A 49 17.45 1.89 8.63
C ALA A 49 16.62 1.47 9.84
N THR A 50 15.33 1.73 9.88
CA THR A 50 14.43 1.35 10.98
C THR A 50 13.51 0.18 10.65
N GLY A 51 13.83 -0.57 9.60
CA GLY A 51 13.09 -1.78 9.19
C GLY A 51 11.82 -1.51 8.40
N GLY A 52 11.72 -0.35 7.77
CA GLY A 52 10.76 -0.06 6.72
C GLY A 52 11.30 -0.41 5.33
N SER A 53 10.56 -0.07 4.29
CA SER A 53 10.96 -0.28 2.90
C SER A 53 10.54 0.88 1.99
N VAL A 54 11.25 1.03 0.88
CA VAL A 54 10.99 2.05 -0.12
C VAL A 54 10.93 1.43 -1.51
N VAL A 55 9.79 1.54 -2.18
CA VAL A 55 9.65 1.21 -3.60
C VAL A 55 10.00 2.48 -4.40
N THR A 56 11.11 2.46 -5.09
CA THR A 56 11.62 3.61 -5.84
C THR A 56 10.97 3.72 -7.21
N ARG A 57 11.15 4.87 -7.89
CA ARG A 57 10.73 5.03 -9.28
C ARG A 57 11.40 3.99 -10.21
N GLU A 58 12.64 3.64 -9.94
CA GLU A 58 13.36 2.63 -10.71
C GLU A 58 12.73 1.24 -10.52
N ASP A 59 12.30 0.89 -9.31
CA ASP A 59 11.58 -0.36 -9.03
C ASP A 59 10.23 -0.39 -9.75
N ILE A 60 9.49 0.72 -9.70
CA ILE A 60 8.19 0.86 -10.40
C ILE A 60 8.38 0.69 -11.92
N GLU A 61 9.40 1.31 -12.51
CA GLU A 61 9.69 1.17 -13.94
C GLU A 61 10.19 -0.24 -14.30
N ALA A 62 10.93 -0.91 -13.41
CA ALA A 62 11.39 -2.28 -13.62
C ALA A 62 10.25 -3.29 -13.50
N LEU A 63 9.36 -3.13 -12.54
CA LEU A 63 8.20 -4.00 -12.33
C LEU A 63 7.10 -3.74 -13.37
N ASP A 64 6.86 -2.47 -13.77
CA ASP A 64 5.73 -2.03 -14.61
C ASP A 64 4.39 -2.57 -14.08
N PRO A 65 4.09 -2.29 -12.79
CA PRO A 65 2.99 -2.92 -12.10
C PRO A 65 1.64 -2.42 -12.62
N ALA A 66 0.69 -3.33 -12.79
CA ALA A 66 -0.69 -3.00 -13.16
C ALA A 66 -1.55 -2.62 -11.94
N ASP A 67 -1.14 -3.05 -10.77
CA ASP A 67 -1.86 -2.78 -9.52
C ASP A 67 -0.94 -2.87 -8.29
N ASN A 68 -1.52 -2.67 -7.11
CA ASN A 68 -0.77 -2.68 -5.85
C ASN A 68 -0.14 -4.04 -5.51
N SER A 69 -0.67 -5.18 -5.95
CA SER A 69 -0.05 -6.47 -5.67
C SER A 69 1.27 -6.63 -6.41
N GLU A 70 1.31 -6.22 -7.67
CA GLU A 70 2.54 -6.20 -8.46
C GLU A 70 3.53 -5.12 -7.97
N LEU A 71 3.03 -3.98 -7.47
CA LEU A 71 3.84 -2.90 -6.93
C LEU A 71 4.68 -3.35 -5.73
N PHE A 72 4.12 -4.17 -4.85
CA PHE A 72 4.80 -4.68 -3.65
C PHE A 72 5.42 -6.07 -3.83
N ALA A 73 5.55 -6.60 -5.04
CA ALA A 73 6.08 -7.93 -5.32
C ALA A 73 7.50 -8.19 -4.77
N ARG A 74 8.27 -7.13 -4.47
CA ARG A 74 9.62 -7.22 -3.87
C ARG A 74 9.63 -7.11 -2.34
N GLU A 75 8.47 -6.82 -1.71
CA GLU A 75 8.35 -6.45 -0.30
C GLU A 75 7.62 -7.52 0.51
N SER A 76 8.35 -8.43 1.14
CA SER A 76 7.73 -9.53 1.94
C SER A 76 7.02 -9.05 3.21
N ALA A 77 7.29 -7.83 3.70
CA ALA A 77 6.58 -7.23 4.83
C ALA A 77 5.16 -6.74 4.47
N VAL A 78 4.92 -6.52 3.17
CA VAL A 78 3.64 -6.05 2.64
C VAL A 78 2.98 -7.16 1.86
N SER A 79 1.74 -7.46 2.18
CA SER A 79 0.92 -8.40 1.43
C SER A 79 -0.31 -7.67 0.91
N VAL A 80 -0.76 -8.01 -0.29
CA VAL A 80 -1.97 -7.43 -0.88
C VAL A 80 -2.99 -8.54 -1.07
N SER A 81 -4.22 -8.36 -0.58
CA SER A 81 -5.28 -9.36 -0.71
C SER A 81 -5.77 -9.49 -2.16
N GLY A 82 -6.21 -10.67 -2.54
CA GLY A 82 -6.61 -11.00 -3.91
C GLY A 82 -7.98 -10.48 -4.33
N GLY A 83 -8.34 -10.81 -5.56
CA GLY A 83 -9.58 -10.43 -6.21
C GLY A 83 -9.42 -9.33 -7.26
N ALA A 84 -10.52 -8.69 -7.63
CA ALA A 84 -10.52 -7.57 -8.58
C ALA A 84 -9.78 -6.34 -8.00
N GLY A 85 -9.30 -5.44 -8.85
CA GLY A 85 -8.56 -4.23 -8.44
C GLY A 85 -9.14 -3.50 -7.23
N PRO A 86 -10.45 -3.14 -7.22
CA PRO A 86 -11.08 -2.46 -6.08
C PRO A 86 -11.17 -3.28 -4.79
N SER A 87 -10.95 -4.60 -4.82
CA SER A 87 -10.95 -5.42 -3.60
C SER A 87 -9.58 -5.58 -2.95
N LYS A 88 -8.52 -5.18 -3.65
CA LYS A 88 -7.15 -5.32 -3.16
C LYS A 88 -6.90 -4.40 -1.98
N ARG A 89 -6.49 -4.97 -0.85
CA ARG A 89 -6.16 -4.27 0.39
C ARG A 89 -4.74 -4.58 0.80
N ILE A 90 -4.05 -3.56 1.30
CA ILE A 90 -2.68 -3.68 1.76
C ILE A 90 -2.69 -4.11 3.22
N HIS A 91 -1.83 -5.06 3.55
CA HIS A 91 -1.56 -5.50 4.90
C HIS A 91 -0.06 -5.39 5.17
N VAL A 92 0.31 -4.69 6.22
CA VAL A 92 1.69 -4.64 6.72
C VAL A 92 1.78 -5.57 7.92
N PHE A 93 2.60 -6.61 7.82
CA PHE A 93 2.68 -7.67 8.83
C PHE A 93 1.33 -8.32 9.19
N GLY A 94 0.41 -8.38 8.22
CA GLY A 94 -0.93 -8.93 8.42
C GLY A 94 -1.95 -7.96 9.03
N ILE A 95 -1.57 -6.72 9.29
CA ILE A 95 -2.47 -5.65 9.78
C ILE A 95 -2.94 -4.83 8.58
N GLU A 96 -4.25 -4.69 8.43
CA GLU A 96 -4.89 -4.05 7.30
C GLU A 96 -4.69 -2.53 7.30
N GLN A 97 -4.66 -1.92 6.13
CA GLN A 97 -4.34 -0.52 5.86
C GLN A 97 -5.18 0.52 6.62
N SER A 98 -6.39 0.19 7.09
CA SER A 98 -7.19 1.10 7.92
C SER A 98 -6.55 1.39 9.28
N GLN A 99 -5.58 0.57 9.70
CA GLN A 99 -4.81 0.75 10.92
C GLN A 99 -3.41 1.37 10.67
N LEU A 100 -3.19 1.88 9.46
CA LEU A 100 -1.98 2.56 9.01
C LEU A 100 -2.31 4.00 8.63
N ALA A 101 -1.35 4.91 8.79
CA ALA A 101 -1.44 6.24 8.19
C ALA A 101 -1.13 6.14 6.70
N VAL A 102 -2.13 5.91 5.85
CA VAL A 102 -1.96 5.85 4.39
C VAL A 102 -2.19 7.21 3.78
N THR A 103 -1.23 7.70 2.99
CA THR A 103 -1.34 9.00 2.31
C THR A 103 -0.95 8.92 0.83
N VAL A 104 -1.54 9.77 0.01
CA VAL A 104 -1.10 10.06 -1.37
C VAL A 104 -0.75 11.54 -1.46
N ASP A 105 0.48 11.88 -1.82
CA ASP A 105 1.03 13.25 -1.75
C ASP A 105 0.72 13.94 -0.41
N GLY A 106 0.74 13.16 0.69
CA GLY A 106 0.44 13.59 2.06
C GLY A 106 -1.05 13.87 2.34
N VAL A 107 -1.97 13.52 1.44
CA VAL A 107 -3.41 13.55 1.70
C VAL A 107 -3.84 12.20 2.28
N PRO A 108 -4.43 12.16 3.49
CA PRO A 108 -4.87 10.92 4.11
C PRO A 108 -5.91 10.18 3.27
N GLN A 109 -5.71 8.89 3.13
CA GLN A 109 -6.67 7.98 2.52
C GLN A 109 -7.65 7.50 3.59
N GLY A 110 -8.93 7.42 3.26
CA GLY A 110 -9.94 6.96 4.19
C GLY A 110 -9.88 5.47 4.48
N PRO A 111 -10.55 5.03 5.55
CA PRO A 111 -10.75 3.62 5.82
C PRO A 111 -11.51 2.96 4.67
N THR A 112 -11.43 1.65 4.58
CA THR A 112 -12.18 0.88 3.60
C THR A 112 -13.69 1.08 3.77
N THR A 113 -14.40 1.26 2.66
CA THR A 113 -15.85 1.45 2.70
C THR A 113 -16.60 0.15 3.06
N TRP A 114 -15.97 -0.99 2.84
CA TRP A 114 -16.53 -2.31 3.11
C TRP A 114 -15.42 -3.37 3.10
N HIS A 115 -15.50 -4.40 3.96
CA HIS A 115 -14.50 -5.46 4.10
C HIS A 115 -14.29 -6.36 2.86
N HIS A 116 -15.08 -6.21 1.82
CA HIS A 116 -14.88 -6.87 0.52
C HIS A 116 -14.41 -5.90 -0.57
N THR A 117 -14.13 -4.64 -0.24
CA THR A 117 -13.74 -3.60 -1.20
C THR A 117 -12.67 -2.71 -0.58
N GLY A 118 -11.50 -2.65 -1.19
CA GLY A 118 -10.49 -1.67 -0.84
C GLY A 118 -10.85 -0.26 -1.33
N SER A 119 -10.26 0.75 -0.73
CA SER A 119 -10.33 2.15 -1.18
C SER A 119 -9.16 2.55 -2.07
N ASN A 120 -8.22 1.64 -2.33
CA ASN A 120 -6.99 1.92 -3.06
C ASN A 120 -7.18 1.87 -4.57
N VAL A 121 -7.79 2.90 -5.12
CA VAL A 121 -7.80 3.13 -6.57
C VAL A 121 -6.60 4.02 -6.91
N ILE A 122 -5.39 3.53 -6.60
CA ILE A 122 -4.13 4.21 -6.91
C ILE A 122 -3.51 3.48 -8.10
N ASP A 123 -3.29 4.21 -9.21
CA ASP A 123 -2.60 3.63 -10.36
C ASP A 123 -1.10 3.77 -10.19
N PRO A 124 -0.34 2.66 -10.21
CA PRO A 124 1.11 2.69 -10.11
C PRO A 124 1.81 3.57 -11.17
N ALA A 125 1.19 3.77 -12.34
CA ALA A 125 1.74 4.64 -13.39
C ALA A 125 1.91 6.11 -12.94
N PHE A 126 1.13 6.56 -11.94
CA PHE A 126 1.26 7.90 -11.37
C PHE A 126 2.37 8.03 -10.32
N LEU A 127 2.90 6.92 -9.82
CA LEU A 127 3.75 6.94 -8.66
C LEU A 127 5.22 7.28 -9.00
N LYS A 128 5.83 8.06 -8.13
CA LYS A 128 7.25 8.33 -8.06
C LYS A 128 7.94 7.40 -7.07
N SER A 129 7.32 7.21 -5.89
CA SER A 129 7.82 6.33 -4.84
C SER A 129 6.69 5.87 -3.93
N VAL A 130 6.95 4.79 -3.20
CA VAL A 130 6.13 4.37 -2.07
C VAL A 130 7.03 4.06 -0.89
N GLU A 131 6.74 4.68 0.24
CA GLU A 131 7.45 4.44 1.50
C GLU A 131 6.55 3.65 2.44
N VAL A 132 7.08 2.59 3.03
CA VAL A 132 6.41 1.78 4.04
C VAL A 132 7.19 1.85 5.34
N GLU A 133 6.70 2.62 6.29
CA GLU A 133 7.21 2.69 7.65
C GLU A 133 6.43 1.69 8.50
N ALA A 134 6.93 0.47 8.59
CA ALA A 134 6.23 -0.60 9.27
C ALA A 134 6.39 -0.51 10.79
N GLY A 135 5.31 -0.41 11.55
CA GLY A 135 5.30 -0.37 13.01
C GLY A 135 5.47 1.04 13.59
N ALA A 136 6.49 1.31 14.41
CA ALA A 136 6.66 2.54 15.17
C ALA A 136 6.82 3.79 14.28
N ALA A 137 5.71 4.36 13.82
CA ALA A 137 5.70 5.54 12.99
C ALA A 137 6.08 6.81 13.77
N ALA A 138 6.70 7.76 13.08
CA ALA A 138 7.04 9.06 13.60
C ALA A 138 5.78 9.90 13.92
N ALA A 139 5.86 10.86 14.86
CA ALA A 139 4.74 11.69 15.27
C ALA A 139 4.20 12.58 14.12
N ASP A 140 5.05 12.90 13.15
CA ASP A 140 4.72 13.66 11.93
C ASP A 140 4.23 12.77 10.76
N ALA A 141 4.06 11.45 10.98
CA ALA A 141 3.52 10.53 9.99
C ALA A 141 2.01 10.70 9.75
N GLY A 142 1.30 11.25 10.72
CA GLY A 142 -0.15 11.48 10.67
C GLY A 142 -0.91 10.87 11.84
N PHE A 143 -2.20 11.15 11.91
CA PHE A 143 -3.11 10.59 12.92
C PHE A 143 -3.36 9.09 12.66
N ALA A 144 -3.60 8.33 13.73
CA ALA A 144 -3.95 6.91 13.72
C ALA A 144 -2.90 5.98 13.06
N ALA A 145 -1.62 6.34 13.08
CA ALA A 145 -0.51 5.52 12.60
C ALA A 145 -0.21 4.32 13.54
N GLY A 146 -1.22 3.48 13.80
CA GLY A 146 -1.14 2.40 14.80
C GLY A 146 -0.15 1.31 14.44
N ALA A 147 -0.21 0.81 13.23
CA ALA A 147 0.69 -0.23 12.73
C ALA A 147 1.78 0.30 11.77
N GLY A 148 1.90 1.62 11.64
CA GLY A 148 2.86 2.26 10.76
C GLY A 148 2.24 3.25 9.77
N ALA A 149 2.98 3.54 8.69
CA ALA A 149 2.53 4.45 7.64
C ALA A 149 2.87 3.91 6.24
N VAL A 150 2.04 4.23 5.26
CA VAL A 150 2.31 4.02 3.83
C VAL A 150 2.14 5.34 3.11
N ARG A 151 3.20 5.84 2.49
CA ARG A 151 3.22 7.12 1.79
C ARG A 151 3.44 6.90 0.32
N TYR A 152 2.44 7.23 -0.49
CA TYR A 152 2.55 7.25 -1.93
C TYR A 152 2.90 8.67 -2.38
N GLU A 153 3.92 8.80 -3.21
CA GLU A 153 4.23 10.05 -3.89
C GLU A 153 3.97 9.91 -5.38
N THR A 154 3.27 10.89 -5.97
CA THR A 154 2.98 10.90 -7.40
C THR A 154 4.00 11.75 -8.17
N VAL A 155 4.22 11.38 -9.45
CA VAL A 155 5.13 12.10 -10.34
C VAL A 155 4.68 13.54 -10.62
N GLY A 156 5.64 14.39 -10.95
CA GLY A 156 5.41 15.74 -11.41
C GLY A 156 6.35 16.12 -12.56
N ALA A 157 6.27 17.37 -13.03
CA ALA A 157 7.10 17.85 -14.12
C ALA A 157 8.61 17.76 -13.81
N ARG A 158 8.98 18.01 -12.56
CA ARG A 158 10.39 18.00 -12.10
C ARG A 158 11.00 16.61 -12.03
N ASP A 159 10.18 15.57 -11.93
CA ASP A 159 10.64 14.18 -11.87
C ASP A 159 10.92 13.58 -13.26
N LEU A 160 10.27 14.13 -14.31
CA LEU A 160 10.29 13.53 -15.65
C LEU A 160 10.98 14.42 -16.71
N LEU A 161 11.08 15.73 -16.48
CA LEU A 161 11.65 16.63 -17.47
C LEU A 161 13.17 16.45 -17.54
N LYS A 162 13.66 16.12 -18.73
CA LYS A 162 15.10 15.92 -18.98
C LYS A 162 15.83 17.26 -18.97
N ASP A 163 17.08 17.24 -18.53
CA ASP A 163 17.95 18.41 -18.46
C ASP A 163 18.00 19.17 -19.80
N GLY A 164 17.91 20.49 -19.71
CA GLY A 164 17.96 21.41 -20.85
C GLY A 164 16.67 21.51 -21.66
N LYS A 165 15.59 20.76 -21.31
CA LYS A 165 14.28 20.88 -21.94
C LYS A 165 13.33 21.73 -21.08
N ALA A 166 12.46 22.51 -21.72
CA ALA A 166 11.40 23.26 -21.06
C ALA A 166 10.04 22.54 -21.09
N ILE A 167 9.87 21.61 -22.00
CA ILE A 167 8.64 20.82 -22.20
C ILE A 167 9.03 19.39 -22.51
N GLY A 168 8.27 18.43 -22.04
CA GLY A 168 8.40 17.01 -22.32
C GLY A 168 7.06 16.31 -22.33
N GLY A 169 7.06 15.07 -22.74
CA GLY A 169 5.91 14.20 -22.67
C GLY A 169 6.32 12.74 -22.53
N ARG A 170 5.39 11.91 -22.05
CA ARG A 170 5.52 10.46 -21.97
C ARG A 170 4.24 9.83 -22.48
N ALA A 171 4.37 8.84 -23.35
CA ALA A 171 3.30 7.97 -23.75
C ALA A 171 3.68 6.52 -23.47
N ALA A 172 2.75 5.73 -22.91
CA ALA A 172 2.93 4.31 -22.72
C ALA A 172 1.68 3.56 -23.18
N ILE A 173 1.87 2.39 -23.77
CA ILE A 173 0.80 1.45 -24.12
C ILE A 173 1.31 0.05 -23.84
N SER A 174 0.45 -0.80 -23.29
CA SER A 174 0.74 -2.22 -23.07
C SER A 174 -0.44 -3.08 -23.51
N HIS A 175 -0.13 -4.33 -23.87
CA HIS A 175 -1.12 -5.36 -24.13
C HIS A 175 -0.69 -6.64 -23.41
N GLY A 176 -1.60 -7.18 -22.60
CA GLY A 176 -1.36 -8.42 -21.85
C GLY A 176 -2.33 -9.52 -22.23
N SER A 177 -1.85 -10.76 -22.21
CA SER A 177 -2.66 -11.97 -22.31
C SER A 177 -3.49 -12.20 -21.04
N ASN A 178 -4.20 -13.31 -20.99
CA ASN A 178 -4.93 -13.77 -19.80
C ASN A 178 -5.85 -12.69 -19.19
N GLY A 179 -6.64 -12.01 -20.01
CA GLY A 179 -7.59 -11.01 -19.56
C GLY A 179 -7.00 -9.64 -19.20
N ARG A 180 -5.67 -9.47 -19.10
CA ARG A 180 -5.03 -8.18 -18.79
C ARG A 180 -5.37 -7.09 -19.83
N GLY A 181 -5.55 -7.47 -21.10
CA GLY A 181 -6.03 -6.58 -22.18
C GLY A 181 -5.08 -5.44 -22.49
N VAL A 182 -5.62 -4.24 -22.72
CA VAL A 182 -4.87 -3.04 -23.09
C VAL A 182 -4.84 -2.05 -21.95
N GLY A 183 -3.63 -1.58 -21.61
CA GLY A 183 -3.39 -0.46 -20.70
C GLY A 183 -2.64 0.66 -21.43
N GLY A 184 -2.79 1.89 -20.97
CA GLY A 184 -2.02 2.99 -21.53
C GLY A 184 -2.11 4.27 -20.71
N SER A 185 -1.08 5.10 -20.87
CA SER A 185 -1.01 6.42 -20.26
C SER A 185 -0.41 7.46 -21.20
N LEU A 186 -0.82 8.71 -21.02
CA LEU A 186 -0.28 9.86 -21.75
C LEU A 186 -0.05 10.99 -20.75
N ALA A 187 1.18 11.51 -20.70
CA ALA A 187 1.54 12.64 -19.88
C ALA A 187 2.21 13.76 -20.71
N GLY A 188 1.88 14.99 -20.36
CA GLY A 188 2.57 16.19 -20.83
C GLY A 188 3.01 17.04 -19.65
N PHE A 189 4.18 17.64 -19.71
CA PHE A 189 4.74 18.43 -18.61
C PHE A 189 5.73 19.48 -19.09
N GLY A 190 5.93 20.50 -18.27
CA GLY A 190 6.89 21.55 -18.61
C GLY A 190 7.23 22.44 -17.45
N ILE A 191 8.38 23.15 -17.57
CA ILE A 191 8.87 24.11 -16.60
C ILE A 191 9.33 25.37 -17.35
N ARG A 192 8.79 26.54 -16.97
CA ARG A 192 9.21 27.82 -17.54
C ARG A 192 8.96 28.97 -16.58
N GLY A 193 10.00 29.80 -16.33
CA GLY A 193 9.87 31.04 -15.56
C GLY A 193 9.33 30.82 -14.12
N GLY A 194 9.77 29.78 -13.46
CA GLY A 194 9.26 29.40 -12.12
C GLY A 194 7.93 28.64 -12.13
N PHE A 195 7.17 28.66 -13.22
CA PHE A 195 5.95 27.91 -13.39
C PHE A 195 6.25 26.50 -13.92
N ASP A 196 5.67 25.49 -13.29
CA ASP A 196 5.69 24.11 -13.78
C ASP A 196 4.26 23.55 -13.86
N TRP A 197 4.07 22.65 -14.81
CA TRP A 197 2.80 21.98 -15.03
C TRP A 197 3.00 20.52 -15.41
N PHE A 198 2.11 19.67 -14.96
CA PHE A 198 2.05 18.26 -15.26
C PHE A 198 0.60 17.86 -15.47
N VAL A 199 0.30 17.12 -16.52
CA VAL A 199 -1.02 16.52 -16.78
C VAL A 199 -0.80 15.10 -17.29
N MET A 200 -1.49 14.14 -16.72
CA MET A 200 -1.45 12.74 -17.12
C MET A 200 -2.85 12.13 -17.09
N ALA A 201 -3.12 11.27 -18.05
CA ALA A 201 -4.29 10.40 -18.06
C ALA A 201 -3.85 8.96 -18.30
N HIS A 202 -4.58 8.02 -17.71
CA HIS A 202 -4.37 6.58 -17.92
C HIS A 202 -5.70 5.85 -18.04
N GLY A 203 -5.64 4.61 -18.55
CA GLY A 203 -6.78 3.72 -18.54
C GLY A 203 -6.39 2.30 -18.88
N GLN A 204 -7.21 1.37 -18.39
CA GLN A 204 -7.06 -0.07 -18.62
C GLN A 204 -8.41 -0.63 -19.11
N SER A 205 -8.35 -1.65 -19.95
CA SER A 205 -9.52 -2.40 -20.42
C SER A 205 -9.10 -3.81 -20.81
N GLY A 206 -9.80 -4.81 -20.32
CA GLY A 206 -9.50 -6.21 -20.58
C GLY A 206 -10.70 -7.11 -20.34
N GLU A 207 -10.43 -8.35 -20.00
CA GLU A 207 -11.42 -9.38 -19.73
C GLU A 207 -11.13 -10.02 -18.36
N ASN A 208 -12.00 -10.91 -17.90
CA ASN A 208 -11.72 -11.72 -16.72
C ASN A 208 -10.46 -12.57 -16.94
N TYR A 209 -9.60 -12.65 -15.95
CA TYR A 209 -8.45 -13.54 -16.01
C TYR A 209 -8.81 -14.99 -15.67
N LYS A 210 -7.97 -15.91 -16.11
CA LYS A 210 -7.94 -17.31 -15.67
C LYS A 210 -6.81 -17.53 -14.69
N ALA A 211 -7.11 -18.24 -13.60
CA ALA A 211 -6.10 -18.73 -12.68
C ALA A 211 -5.24 -19.85 -13.30
N GLY A 212 -4.11 -20.22 -12.70
CA GLY A 212 -3.20 -21.22 -13.23
C GLY A 212 -3.78 -22.65 -13.37
N ASN A 213 -4.94 -22.92 -12.81
CA ASN A 213 -5.71 -24.15 -13.04
C ASN A 213 -6.73 -24.03 -14.19
N GLY A 214 -6.73 -22.90 -14.91
CA GLY A 214 -7.66 -22.63 -16.01
C GLY A 214 -9.03 -22.12 -15.58
N HIS A 215 -9.29 -21.97 -14.27
CA HIS A 215 -10.55 -21.44 -13.75
C HIS A 215 -10.64 -19.94 -14.02
N GLU A 216 -11.71 -19.50 -14.68
CA GLU A 216 -11.98 -18.09 -14.91
C GLU A 216 -12.52 -17.42 -13.66
N MET A 217 -11.92 -16.31 -13.26
CA MET A 217 -12.34 -15.53 -12.11
C MET A 217 -13.29 -14.42 -12.55
N PRO A 218 -14.60 -14.52 -12.28
CA PRO A 218 -15.57 -13.55 -12.75
C PRO A 218 -15.40 -12.20 -12.07
N GLY A 219 -15.68 -11.12 -12.81
CA GLY A 219 -15.64 -9.76 -12.29
C GLY A 219 -14.24 -9.23 -12.04
N THR A 220 -13.21 -9.81 -12.67
CA THR A 220 -11.81 -9.42 -12.51
C THR A 220 -11.26 -8.59 -13.69
N GLU A 221 -12.08 -8.24 -14.65
CA GLU A 221 -11.68 -7.42 -15.80
C GLU A 221 -11.02 -6.10 -15.35
N PRO A 222 -9.88 -5.69 -15.93
CA PRO A 222 -9.28 -4.39 -15.67
C PRO A 222 -10.16 -3.25 -16.17
N ALA A 223 -10.45 -2.26 -15.32
CA ALA A 223 -11.32 -1.14 -15.67
C ALA A 223 -10.87 0.19 -15.05
N ALA A 224 -9.67 0.24 -14.46
CA ALA A 224 -9.14 1.44 -13.85
C ALA A 224 -8.92 2.54 -14.89
N ARG A 225 -9.32 3.76 -14.54
CA ARG A 225 -9.13 4.98 -15.35
C ARG A 225 -8.86 6.14 -14.40
N GLY A 226 -8.05 7.08 -14.85
CA GLY A 226 -7.79 8.25 -14.03
C GLY A 226 -6.99 9.33 -14.71
N GLY A 227 -6.76 10.40 -13.96
CA GLY A 227 -5.97 11.54 -14.37
C GLY A 227 -5.34 12.23 -13.18
N LEU A 228 -4.18 12.81 -13.41
CA LEU A 228 -3.42 13.61 -12.44
C LEU A 228 -3.01 14.93 -13.10
N MET A 229 -3.25 16.03 -12.40
CA MET A 229 -2.79 17.37 -12.81
C MET A 229 -2.07 18.01 -11.63
N LYS A 230 -0.89 18.59 -11.89
CA LYS A 230 -0.14 19.41 -10.93
C LYS A 230 0.25 20.73 -11.58
N LEU A 231 0.03 21.82 -10.87
CA LEU A 231 0.41 23.18 -11.28
C LEU A 231 1.25 23.80 -10.17
N GLY A 232 2.51 24.03 -10.43
CA GLY A 232 3.46 24.60 -9.48
C GLY A 232 3.93 25.99 -9.89
N TYR A 233 4.16 26.86 -8.92
CA TYR A 233 4.84 28.14 -9.11
C TYR A 233 5.88 28.35 -8.02
N GLU A 234 7.08 28.66 -8.43
CA GLU A 234 8.21 28.93 -7.54
C GLU A 234 8.84 30.27 -7.87
N ALA A 235 8.93 31.13 -6.88
CA ALA A 235 9.59 32.43 -6.97
C ALA A 235 10.11 32.88 -5.59
N GLU A 236 11.23 33.54 -5.57
CA GLU A 236 11.80 34.18 -4.36
C GLU A 236 11.92 33.29 -3.14
N GLY A 237 12.19 32.00 -3.34
CA GLY A 237 12.32 31.02 -2.25
C GLY A 237 11.01 30.46 -1.74
N HIS A 238 9.90 30.66 -2.47
CA HIS A 238 8.57 30.15 -2.13
C HIS A 238 8.02 29.30 -3.26
N ARG A 239 7.37 28.19 -2.93
CA ARG A 239 6.67 27.32 -3.88
C ARG A 239 5.24 27.07 -3.44
N VAL A 240 4.33 27.22 -4.39
CA VAL A 240 2.92 26.81 -4.26
C VAL A 240 2.63 25.76 -5.33
N GLU A 241 1.94 24.70 -4.96
CA GLU A 241 1.49 23.66 -5.88
C GLU A 241 0.02 23.34 -5.66
N LEU A 242 -0.75 23.33 -6.73
CA LEU A 242 -2.12 22.84 -6.79
C LEU A 242 -2.10 21.49 -7.51
N ALA A 243 -2.62 20.44 -6.88
CA ALA A 243 -2.75 19.12 -7.48
C ALA A 243 -4.20 18.65 -7.47
N TYR A 244 -4.61 18.00 -8.56
CA TYR A 244 -5.90 17.33 -8.69
C TYR A 244 -5.69 15.93 -9.22
N GLU A 245 -6.25 14.95 -8.53
CA GLU A 245 -6.27 13.55 -8.91
C GLU A 245 -7.71 13.05 -9.03
N HIS A 246 -8.00 12.34 -10.10
CA HIS A 246 -9.23 11.58 -10.31
C HIS A 246 -8.89 10.12 -10.59
N ALA A 247 -9.49 9.22 -9.84
CA ALA A 247 -9.36 7.78 -10.07
C ALA A 247 -10.75 7.12 -10.06
N ARG A 248 -10.95 6.15 -10.95
CA ARG A 248 -12.21 5.43 -11.11
C ARG A 248 -11.95 4.00 -11.55
N ASP A 249 -12.69 3.07 -10.94
CA ASP A 249 -12.88 1.71 -11.45
C ASP A 249 -14.38 1.49 -11.64
N GLU A 250 -14.82 1.06 -12.82
CA GLU A 250 -16.23 0.78 -13.11
C GLU A 250 -16.34 -0.38 -14.08
N ALA A 251 -16.87 -1.50 -13.59
CA ALA A 251 -17.01 -2.75 -14.33
C ALA A 251 -18.10 -3.62 -13.73
N GLU A 252 -18.41 -4.69 -14.44
CA GLU A 252 -19.23 -5.79 -13.92
C GLU A 252 -18.41 -6.60 -12.92
N ARG A 253 -18.82 -6.63 -11.64
CA ARG A 253 -18.09 -7.25 -10.54
C ARG A 253 -18.99 -8.22 -9.77
N VAL A 254 -18.41 -9.31 -9.29
CA VAL A 254 -19.06 -10.07 -8.21
C VAL A 254 -19.07 -9.19 -6.96
N ILE A 255 -20.12 -9.28 -6.16
CA ILE A 255 -20.27 -8.35 -5.03
C ILE A 255 -19.21 -8.52 -3.96
N LYS A 256 -18.89 -9.76 -3.63
CA LYS A 256 -17.77 -10.05 -2.73
C LYS A 256 -16.54 -10.36 -3.55
N MET A 257 -15.92 -9.32 -4.10
CA MET A 257 -14.83 -9.41 -5.09
C MET A 257 -13.59 -10.18 -4.61
N ASN A 258 -13.43 -10.36 -3.31
CA ASN A 258 -12.27 -11.05 -2.72
C ASN A 258 -12.52 -12.54 -2.40
N MET A 259 -13.69 -13.07 -2.75
CA MET A 259 -14.04 -14.48 -2.53
C MET A 259 -15.11 -14.95 -3.52
N ASP A 260 -15.23 -16.26 -3.69
CA ASP A 260 -16.37 -16.94 -4.33
C ASP A 260 -17.29 -17.50 -3.23
N LEU A 261 -18.57 -17.18 -3.28
CA LEU A 261 -19.56 -17.64 -2.30
C LEU A 261 -20.52 -18.64 -2.96
N ASN A 262 -20.42 -19.94 -2.58
CA ASN A 262 -21.24 -21.04 -3.10
C ASN A 262 -21.19 -21.17 -4.65
N GLY A 263 -20.10 -20.78 -5.30
CA GLY A 263 -20.00 -20.75 -6.76
C GLY A 263 -20.89 -19.69 -7.41
N ASP A 264 -21.38 -18.71 -6.65
CA ASP A 264 -22.14 -17.60 -7.20
C ASP A 264 -21.19 -16.66 -7.96
N ARG A 265 -21.34 -16.65 -9.26
CA ARG A 265 -20.53 -15.88 -10.21
C ARG A 265 -21.31 -14.74 -10.84
N THR A 266 -22.44 -14.38 -10.27
CA THR A 266 -23.26 -13.30 -10.78
C THR A 266 -22.52 -11.97 -10.63
N VAL A 267 -22.29 -11.31 -11.75
CA VAL A 267 -21.65 -10.00 -11.80
C VAL A 267 -22.69 -8.89 -11.88
N HIS A 268 -22.35 -7.73 -11.33
CA HIS A 268 -23.22 -6.57 -11.25
C HIS A 268 -22.42 -5.30 -11.47
N PRO A 269 -23.03 -4.23 -12.01
CA PRO A 269 -22.36 -2.95 -12.17
C PRO A 269 -21.87 -2.43 -10.81
N LEU A 270 -20.55 -2.24 -10.70
CA LEU A 270 -19.93 -1.69 -9.52
C LEU A 270 -19.03 -0.53 -9.92
N LYS A 271 -19.05 0.52 -9.12
CA LYS A 271 -18.24 1.71 -9.37
C LYS A 271 -17.56 2.17 -8.09
N VAL A 272 -16.26 2.39 -8.18
CA VAL A 272 -15.44 3.06 -7.16
C VAL A 272 -14.85 4.33 -7.77
N THR A 273 -14.88 5.43 -7.04
CA THR A 273 -14.30 6.71 -7.47
C THR A 273 -13.53 7.35 -6.34
N ARG A 274 -12.48 8.08 -6.68
CA ARG A 274 -11.78 8.99 -5.78
C ARG A 274 -11.43 10.27 -6.52
N ASP A 275 -11.71 11.40 -5.88
CA ASP A 275 -11.35 12.74 -6.32
C ASP A 275 -10.59 13.43 -5.20
N THR A 276 -9.39 13.95 -5.49
CA THR A 276 -8.55 14.65 -4.51
C THR A 276 -8.07 15.96 -5.09
N LEU A 277 -8.30 17.05 -4.39
CA LEU A 277 -7.75 18.37 -4.67
C LEU A 277 -6.88 18.78 -3.49
N SER A 278 -5.64 19.15 -3.74
CA SER A 278 -4.72 19.63 -2.71
C SER A 278 -4.01 20.92 -3.12
N LEU A 279 -3.74 21.76 -2.13
CA LEU A 279 -2.92 22.97 -2.24
C LEU A 279 -1.78 22.84 -1.23
N THR A 280 -0.54 22.85 -1.73
CA THR A 280 0.66 22.77 -0.91
C THR A 280 1.50 24.05 -1.09
N TYR A 281 1.88 24.65 0.03
CA TYR A 281 2.90 25.69 0.09
C TYR A 281 4.12 25.17 0.85
N ARG A 282 5.31 25.46 0.35
CA ARG A 282 6.58 25.23 1.05
C ARG A 282 7.61 26.30 0.69
N THR A 283 8.58 26.52 1.57
CA THR A 283 9.76 27.29 1.21
C THR A 283 10.71 26.44 0.35
N THR A 284 11.41 27.09 -0.59
CA THR A 284 12.53 26.49 -1.35
C THR A 284 13.86 27.15 -0.97
N ALA A 285 13.83 28.06 0.00
CA ALA A 285 14.99 28.70 0.61
C ALA A 285 14.90 28.61 2.15
N PRO A 286 14.96 27.39 2.72
CA PRO A 286 14.83 27.20 4.15
C PRO A 286 15.98 27.87 4.92
N THR A 287 15.66 28.30 6.14
CA THR A 287 16.64 28.77 7.11
C THR A 287 16.63 27.85 8.32
N ALA A 288 17.54 28.04 9.27
CA ALA A 288 17.58 27.20 10.49
C ALA A 288 16.28 27.25 11.32
N ILE A 289 15.49 28.33 11.22
CA ILE A 289 14.28 28.51 12.00
C ILE A 289 13.00 28.65 11.16
N TRP A 290 13.13 28.69 9.85
CA TRP A 290 12.02 28.93 8.93
C TRP A 290 12.08 27.97 7.75
N ASP A 291 11.34 26.89 7.85
CA ASP A 291 11.11 25.89 6.81
C ASP A 291 9.67 25.39 6.88
N PRO A 292 8.69 26.30 6.61
CA PRO A 292 7.27 25.96 6.71
C PRO A 292 6.78 25.14 5.55
N GLU A 293 5.86 24.22 5.87
CA GLU A 293 4.97 23.55 4.93
C GLU A 293 3.52 23.74 5.38
N LEU A 294 2.66 24.17 4.44
CA LEU A 294 1.22 24.17 4.58
C LEU A 294 0.62 23.28 3.51
N ARG A 295 -0.28 22.37 3.89
CA ARG A 295 -1.10 21.62 2.95
C ARG A 295 -2.55 21.70 3.35
N LEU A 296 -3.42 21.97 2.38
CA LEU A 296 -4.87 21.88 2.50
C LEU A 296 -5.37 20.90 1.45
N TYR A 297 -6.38 20.11 1.80
CA TYR A 297 -6.95 19.16 0.84
C TYR A 297 -8.47 19.03 1.00
N ARG A 298 -9.09 18.61 -0.10
CA ARG A 298 -10.43 18.03 -0.13
C ARG A 298 -10.38 16.72 -0.91
N SER A 299 -10.93 15.65 -0.34
CA SER A 299 -11.03 14.35 -0.99
C SER A 299 -12.48 13.85 -0.94
N SER A 300 -12.92 13.16 -1.99
CA SER A 300 -14.22 12.52 -2.05
C SER A 300 -14.07 11.12 -2.59
N ASP A 301 -14.49 10.12 -1.81
CA ASP A 301 -14.50 8.72 -2.17
C ASP A 301 -15.94 8.26 -2.37
N GLY A 302 -16.19 7.51 -3.45
CA GLY A 302 -17.50 6.99 -3.79
C GLY A 302 -17.46 5.50 -4.09
N TYR A 303 -18.46 4.78 -3.57
CA TYR A 303 -18.70 3.39 -3.88
C TYR A 303 -20.17 3.18 -4.22
N ARG A 304 -20.46 2.63 -5.40
CA ARG A 304 -21.83 2.34 -5.85
C ARG A 304 -21.92 0.87 -6.27
N ARG A 305 -22.92 0.19 -5.77
CA ARG A 305 -23.28 -1.17 -6.15
C ARG A 305 -24.79 -1.39 -6.07
N PRO A 306 -25.33 -2.45 -6.69
CA PRO A 306 -26.70 -2.87 -6.40
C PRO A 306 -26.95 -3.17 -4.94
N ASN A 307 -28.14 -2.86 -4.45
CA ASN A 307 -28.61 -3.22 -3.13
C ASN A 307 -29.30 -4.60 -3.16
N TYR A 308 -28.98 -5.47 -2.23
CA TYR A 308 -29.65 -6.78 -2.08
C TYR A 308 -30.60 -6.80 -0.90
N ALA A 309 -31.67 -7.53 -1.01
CA ALA A 309 -32.39 -8.00 0.15
C ALA A 309 -31.51 -9.04 0.91
N GLN A 310 -31.28 -8.81 2.20
CA GLN A 310 -30.55 -9.77 3.05
C GLN A 310 -31.38 -11.05 3.19
N GLY A 311 -30.89 -12.16 2.66
CA GLY A 311 -31.58 -13.45 2.66
C GLY A 311 -31.40 -14.23 1.35
N ASP A 312 -31.07 -13.56 0.26
CA ASP A 312 -31.00 -14.15 -1.07
C ASP A 312 -29.63 -14.73 -1.44
N LEU A 313 -28.62 -14.59 -0.58
CA LEU A 313 -27.29 -15.22 -0.75
C LEU A 313 -27.30 -16.76 -0.55
N ALA A 314 -28.47 -17.35 -0.39
CA ALA A 314 -28.63 -18.79 -0.14
C ALA A 314 -29.29 -19.55 -1.30
N GLY A 315 -29.06 -19.12 -2.56
CA GLY A 315 -29.47 -19.90 -3.75
C GLY A 315 -30.84 -19.55 -4.33
N GLY A 316 -31.37 -18.36 -4.07
CA GLY A 316 -32.51 -17.78 -4.77
C GLY A 316 -32.04 -16.68 -5.73
N ALA A 317 -32.79 -16.45 -6.83
CA ALA A 317 -32.50 -15.36 -7.74
C ALA A 317 -32.42 -14.04 -6.95
N ASP A 318 -31.25 -13.38 -6.99
CA ASP A 318 -30.99 -12.14 -6.27
C ASP A 318 -32.08 -11.11 -6.61
N ARG A 319 -32.85 -10.71 -5.62
CA ARG A 319 -33.73 -9.58 -5.75
C ARG A 319 -32.92 -8.32 -5.57
N ILE A 320 -32.38 -7.83 -6.71
CA ILE A 320 -31.81 -6.50 -6.75
C ILE A 320 -32.94 -5.51 -6.52
N ASN A 321 -32.77 -4.69 -5.51
CA ASN A 321 -33.75 -3.69 -5.14
C ASN A 321 -33.09 -2.30 -5.06
N GLY A 322 -32.85 -1.71 -6.24
CA GLY A 322 -32.19 -0.41 -6.37
C GLY A 322 -30.67 -0.46 -6.18
N ASP A 323 -30.09 0.69 -5.88
CA ASP A 323 -28.66 0.88 -5.70
C ASP A 323 -28.32 1.25 -4.25
N MET A 324 -27.12 0.93 -3.83
CA MET A 324 -26.48 1.44 -2.63
C MET A 324 -25.32 2.34 -3.02
N VAL A 325 -25.32 3.55 -2.51
CA VAL A 325 -24.23 4.53 -2.72
C VAL A 325 -23.61 4.88 -1.37
N LEU A 326 -22.32 4.62 -1.24
CA LEU A 326 -21.53 5.02 -0.09
C LEU A 326 -20.63 6.18 -0.52
N LYS A 327 -20.49 7.19 0.33
CA LYS A 327 -19.62 8.34 0.11
C LYS A 327 -18.85 8.67 1.38
N ARG A 328 -17.62 9.14 1.18
CA ARG A 328 -16.84 9.89 2.15
C ARG A 328 -16.43 11.20 1.52
N ASP A 329 -16.73 12.31 2.17
CA ASP A 329 -16.20 13.62 1.84
C ASP A 329 -15.27 14.05 2.99
N SER A 330 -14.02 14.39 2.66
CA SER A 330 -12.98 14.76 3.61
C SER A 330 -12.45 16.15 3.30
N PHE A 331 -12.24 16.95 4.34
CA PHE A 331 -11.53 18.22 4.27
C PHE A 331 -10.54 18.30 5.42
N GLY A 332 -9.30 18.64 5.12
CA GLY A 332 -8.26 18.71 6.13
C GLY A 332 -6.99 19.41 5.67
N GLY A 333 -5.99 19.34 6.52
CA GLY A 333 -4.70 19.95 6.23
C GLY A 333 -3.68 19.79 7.35
N VAL A 334 -2.47 20.25 7.06
CA VAL A 334 -1.35 20.32 7.99
C VAL A 334 -0.62 21.65 7.81
N VAL A 335 -0.20 22.21 8.94
CA VAL A 335 0.77 23.32 9.01
C VAL A 335 1.90 22.85 9.89
N LYS A 336 3.11 22.82 9.35
CA LYS A 336 4.32 22.42 10.09
C LYS A 336 5.48 23.31 9.73
N ASN A 337 6.48 23.34 10.61
CA ASN A 337 7.76 24.00 10.37
C ASN A 337 8.89 23.12 10.88
N SER A 338 9.99 23.05 10.13
CA SER A 338 11.19 22.36 10.53
C SER A 338 12.25 23.36 11.02
N PHE A 339 12.87 23.02 12.15
CA PHE A 339 13.93 23.80 12.78
C PHE A 339 15.22 23.01 12.69
N VAL A 340 16.26 23.61 12.11
CA VAL A 340 17.58 23.01 12.02
C VAL A 340 18.37 23.34 13.31
N LEU A 341 18.82 22.31 13.99
CA LEU A 341 19.67 22.39 15.16
C LEU A 341 21.11 22.00 14.78
N PRO A 342 22.14 22.30 15.61
CA PRO A 342 23.50 21.84 15.33
C PRO A 342 23.65 20.33 15.18
N GLN A 343 22.79 19.54 15.82
CA GLN A 343 22.82 18.08 15.80
C GLN A 343 21.64 17.45 15.08
N GLY A 344 20.84 18.18 14.28
CA GLY A 344 19.71 17.57 13.58
C GLY A 344 18.55 18.52 13.36
N THR A 345 17.31 17.97 13.34
CA THR A 345 16.10 18.73 13.03
C THR A 345 15.00 18.49 14.06
N VAL A 346 14.15 19.49 14.25
CA VAL A 346 12.86 19.35 14.95
C VAL A 346 11.77 19.85 14.02
N THR A 347 10.82 18.97 13.68
CA THR A 347 9.60 19.34 12.93
C THR A 347 8.44 19.42 13.91
N ALA A 348 7.74 20.55 13.95
CA ALA A 348 6.54 20.72 14.77
C ALA A 348 5.39 21.26 13.95
N GLY A 349 4.16 20.83 14.26
CA GLY A 349 3.00 21.22 13.48
C GLY A 349 1.67 20.89 14.11
N ILE A 350 0.63 21.25 13.36
CA ILE A 350 -0.77 20.95 13.67
C ILE A 350 -1.39 20.35 12.41
N ASP A 351 -2.17 19.30 12.59
CA ASP A 351 -2.99 18.71 11.52
C ASP A 351 -4.46 18.63 11.94
N PHE A 352 -5.34 18.60 10.95
CA PHE A 352 -6.77 18.44 11.16
C PHE A 352 -7.42 17.70 10.01
N ALA A 353 -8.51 16.98 10.30
CA ALA A 353 -9.36 16.34 9.30
C ALA A 353 -10.82 16.35 9.77
N ASN A 354 -11.74 16.55 8.82
CA ASN A 354 -13.17 16.35 9.00
C ASN A 354 -13.64 15.40 7.91
N ASP A 355 -14.22 14.29 8.30
CA ASP A 355 -14.74 13.28 7.40
C ASP A 355 -16.25 13.11 7.60
N ASP A 356 -17.01 13.27 6.53
CA ASP A 356 -18.44 13.01 6.47
C ASP A 356 -18.69 11.74 5.64
N TYR A 357 -19.32 10.76 6.26
CA TYR A 357 -19.66 9.48 5.66
C TYR A 357 -21.15 9.35 5.48
N SER A 358 -21.59 8.83 4.35
CA SER A 358 -23.01 8.57 4.08
C SER A 358 -23.23 7.26 3.33
N VAL A 359 -24.35 6.61 3.65
CA VAL A 359 -24.91 5.47 2.92
C VAL A 359 -26.29 5.84 2.46
N ASP A 360 -26.52 5.84 1.15
CA ASP A 360 -27.85 6.05 0.55
C ASP A 360 -28.30 4.75 -0.12
N ASN A 361 -29.38 4.13 0.40
CA ASN A 361 -30.00 2.93 -0.13
C ASN A 361 -31.18 3.32 -1.01
N TYR A 362 -30.99 3.33 -2.33
CA TYR A 362 -32.07 3.53 -3.28
C TYR A 362 -32.77 2.18 -3.51
N GLY A 363 -33.94 1.98 -2.99
CA GLY A 363 -34.71 0.77 -3.23
C GLY A 363 -35.47 0.31 -2.00
N ASP A 364 -35.06 -0.76 -1.37
CA ASP A 364 -35.79 -1.31 -0.22
C ASP A 364 -35.38 -0.60 1.07
N HIS A 365 -36.21 0.31 1.51
CA HIS A 365 -36.09 0.93 2.82
C HIS A 365 -37.38 0.68 3.58
N SER A 366 -37.23 0.17 4.77
CA SER A 366 -38.29 0.05 5.76
C SER A 366 -38.00 1.02 6.90
N THR A 367 -38.89 1.09 7.86
CA THR A 367 -38.61 1.79 9.12
C THR A 367 -37.41 1.23 9.87
N ALA A 368 -37.08 -0.05 9.62
CA ALA A 368 -35.90 -0.72 10.14
C ALA A 368 -34.61 -0.50 9.31
N GLN A 369 -34.74 0.00 8.08
CA GLN A 369 -33.62 0.29 7.16
C GLN A 369 -33.85 1.65 6.51
N PRO A 370 -33.48 2.76 7.17
CA PRO A 370 -33.68 4.10 6.63
C PRO A 370 -32.87 4.28 5.34
N ARG A 371 -33.44 5.03 4.40
CA ARG A 371 -32.82 5.31 3.10
C ARG A 371 -31.42 5.92 3.25
N LEU A 372 -31.30 6.97 4.03
CA LEU A 372 -30.07 7.72 4.22
C LEU A 372 -29.61 7.62 5.67
N ARG A 373 -28.35 7.24 5.83
CA ARG A 373 -27.65 7.30 7.10
C ARG A 373 -26.29 7.95 6.94
N SER A 374 -25.85 8.66 7.95
CA SER A 374 -24.55 9.32 7.96
C SER A 374 -23.90 9.26 9.34
N PHE A 375 -22.61 9.34 9.37
CA PHE A 375 -21.80 9.62 10.55
C PHE A 375 -20.65 10.54 10.17
N SER A 376 -19.99 11.14 11.13
CA SER A 376 -18.85 12.00 10.86
C SER A 376 -17.78 11.88 11.93
N THR A 377 -16.53 12.11 11.51
CA THR A 377 -15.38 12.20 12.42
C THR A 377 -14.72 13.56 12.28
N MET A 378 -14.13 14.06 13.36
CA MET A 378 -13.30 15.25 13.38
C MET A 378 -12.06 14.96 14.21
N GLN A 379 -10.90 15.24 13.66
CA GLN A 379 -9.62 15.13 14.32
C GLN A 379 -8.92 16.49 14.29
N LEU A 380 -8.24 16.83 15.40
CA LEU A 380 -7.31 17.94 15.51
C LEU A 380 -6.11 17.48 16.34
N GLY A 381 -4.91 17.53 15.75
CA GLY A 381 -3.68 17.09 16.40
C GLY A 381 -2.60 18.16 16.41
N ALA A 382 -1.74 18.11 17.40
CA ALA A 382 -0.49 18.85 17.47
C ALA A 382 0.66 17.85 17.68
N PHE A 383 1.77 18.06 16.98
CA PHE A 383 2.91 17.15 17.04
C PHE A 383 4.25 17.86 17.02
N ALA A 384 5.26 17.18 17.54
CA ALA A 384 6.65 17.53 17.38
C ALA A 384 7.50 16.26 17.23
N GLN A 385 8.41 16.26 16.26
CA GLN A 385 9.33 15.16 15.97
C GLN A 385 10.75 15.71 15.90
N ALA A 386 11.64 15.17 16.70
CA ALA A 386 13.08 15.46 16.67
C ALA A 386 13.84 14.31 16.00
N ARG A 387 14.83 14.64 15.16
CA ARG A 387 15.79 13.73 14.56
C ARG A 387 17.17 14.31 14.81
N VAL A 388 17.95 13.63 15.65
CA VAL A 388 19.19 14.17 16.20
C VAL A 388 20.31 13.15 16.04
N GLU A 389 21.43 13.59 15.48
CA GLU A 389 22.65 12.82 15.34
C GLU A 389 23.69 13.31 16.37
N PHE A 390 24.30 12.39 17.08
CA PHE A 390 25.33 12.69 18.08
C PHE A 390 26.71 12.28 17.57
N ASP A 391 27.73 13.07 17.87
CA ASP A 391 29.14 12.76 17.50
C ASP A 391 29.62 11.41 18.04
N SER A 392 28.95 10.87 19.07
CA SER A 392 29.23 9.56 19.67
C SER A 392 28.74 8.37 18.83
N GLY A 393 28.13 8.61 17.64
CA GLY A 393 27.59 7.57 16.77
C GLY A 393 26.18 7.11 17.13
N PHE A 394 25.50 7.83 18.01
CA PHE A 394 24.08 7.63 18.28
C PHE A 394 23.22 8.55 17.42
N ASP A 395 22.13 8.01 16.89
CA ASP A 395 21.08 8.76 16.19
C ASP A 395 19.76 8.53 16.93
N LEU A 396 19.05 9.60 17.25
CA LEU A 396 17.79 9.56 17.99
C LEU A 396 16.67 10.20 17.17
N SER A 397 15.64 9.42 16.85
CA SER A 397 14.36 9.93 16.33
C SER A 397 13.32 9.79 17.44
N THR A 398 12.76 10.90 17.92
CA THR A 398 11.75 10.88 19.00
C THR A 398 10.71 11.96 18.79
N GLY A 399 9.46 11.65 19.09
CA GLY A 399 8.37 12.58 18.89
C GLY A 399 7.21 12.34 19.84
N VAL A 400 6.36 13.35 19.90
CA VAL A 400 5.12 13.34 20.66
C VAL A 400 4.01 13.96 19.81
N ARG A 401 2.78 13.47 20.00
CA ARG A 401 1.57 14.10 19.45
C ARG A 401 0.46 14.07 20.50
N TYR A 402 -0.44 15.01 20.38
CA TYR A 402 -1.65 15.10 21.18
C TYR A 402 -2.82 15.39 20.28
N ASP A 403 -3.84 14.54 20.36
CA ASP A 403 -4.98 14.58 19.47
C ASP A 403 -6.29 14.71 20.23
N HIS A 404 -7.20 15.50 19.65
CA HIS A 404 -8.62 15.51 19.98
C HIS A 404 -9.38 14.84 18.84
N HIS A 405 -10.20 13.84 19.15
CA HIS A 405 -11.04 13.14 18.17
C HIS A 405 -12.49 13.12 18.61
N ARG A 406 -13.38 13.36 17.66
CA ARG A 406 -14.83 13.31 17.85
C ARG A 406 -15.47 12.42 16.80
N LEU A 407 -16.31 11.51 17.23
CA LEU A 407 -17.21 10.71 16.39
C LEU A 407 -18.66 11.14 16.66
N THR A 408 -19.39 11.45 15.60
CA THR A 408 -20.86 11.55 15.64
C THR A 408 -21.40 10.33 14.92
N ASP A 409 -22.02 9.41 15.65
CA ASP A 409 -22.47 8.13 15.09
C ASP A 409 -23.78 8.28 14.28
N TRP A 410 -24.24 7.18 13.72
CA TRP A 410 -25.44 7.09 12.87
C TRP A 410 -26.74 7.47 13.58
N ASN A 411 -26.77 7.49 14.90
CA ASN A 411 -27.92 7.90 15.73
C ASN A 411 -27.78 9.34 16.22
N GLY A 412 -26.73 10.06 15.79
CA GLY A 412 -26.44 11.43 16.22
C GLY A 412 -25.78 11.52 17.60
N ARG A 413 -25.39 10.38 18.19
CA ARG A 413 -24.64 10.37 19.44
C ARG A 413 -23.24 10.90 19.19
N ARG A 414 -22.78 11.79 20.07
CA ARG A 414 -21.45 12.37 20.01
C ARG A 414 -20.54 11.74 21.06
N LEU A 415 -19.45 11.17 20.59
CA LEU A 415 -18.33 10.70 21.38
C LEU A 415 -17.16 11.66 21.16
N ALA A 416 -16.47 12.06 22.20
CA ALA A 416 -15.29 12.90 22.10
C ALA A 416 -14.26 12.44 23.12
N ALA A 417 -13.01 12.36 22.70
CA ALA A 417 -11.89 11.99 23.55
C ALA A 417 -10.61 12.68 23.09
N GLU A 418 -9.66 12.72 23.96
CA GLU A 418 -8.32 13.26 23.74
C GLU A 418 -7.28 12.21 24.15
N GLY A 419 -6.16 12.20 23.47
CA GLY A 419 -5.08 11.27 23.80
C GLY A 419 -3.72 11.70 23.30
N ALA A 420 -2.68 11.13 23.90
CA ALA A 420 -1.31 11.39 23.55
C ALA A 420 -0.66 10.17 22.91
N GLY A 421 0.15 10.41 21.87
CA GLY A 421 1.07 9.45 21.29
C GLY A 421 2.51 9.87 21.51
N ALA A 422 3.41 8.90 21.52
CA ALA A 422 4.85 9.13 21.59
C ALA A 422 5.61 8.03 20.86
N ASN A 423 6.77 8.39 20.28
CA ASN A 423 7.69 7.44 19.68
C ASN A 423 9.13 7.77 20.07
N ALA A 424 9.98 6.75 20.06
CA ALA A 424 11.42 6.91 20.15
C ALA A 424 12.10 5.75 19.42
N THR A 425 13.06 6.06 18.56
CA THR A 425 13.97 5.10 17.92
C THR A 425 15.39 5.59 18.15
N LEU A 426 16.22 4.75 18.76
CA LEU A 426 17.63 5.00 18.99
C LEU A 426 18.42 4.05 18.09
N SER A 427 19.29 4.59 17.26
CA SER A 427 20.28 3.85 16.49
C SER A 427 21.68 4.11 17.04
N TYR A 428 22.57 3.12 16.89
CA TYR A 428 23.97 3.20 17.28
C TYR A 428 24.87 2.60 16.21
N ARG A 429 25.72 3.42 15.64
CA ARG A 429 26.76 2.99 14.69
C ARG A 429 27.92 2.35 15.46
N VAL A 430 27.96 1.01 15.48
CA VAL A 430 29.02 0.22 16.11
C VAL A 430 30.35 0.44 15.40
N ASN A 431 30.32 0.54 14.08
CA ASN A 431 31.41 0.86 13.18
C ASN A 431 30.84 1.33 11.83
N GLU A 432 31.71 1.56 10.84
CA GLU A 432 31.28 2.02 9.48
C GLU A 432 30.38 1.02 8.74
N THR A 433 30.28 -0.22 9.20
CA THR A 433 29.52 -1.29 8.54
C THR A 433 28.25 -1.66 9.30
N VAL A 434 28.23 -1.57 10.63
CA VAL A 434 27.19 -2.15 11.47
C VAL A 434 26.52 -1.07 12.30
N GLU A 435 25.21 -1.01 12.22
CA GLU A 435 24.32 -0.20 13.04
C GLU A 435 23.32 -1.08 13.78
N LEU A 436 23.08 -0.79 15.04
CA LEU A 436 22.04 -1.39 15.87
C LEU A 436 20.94 -0.35 16.10
N PHE A 437 19.68 -0.78 16.13
CA PHE A 437 18.60 0.12 16.49
C PHE A 437 17.58 -0.55 17.41
N ALA A 438 16.90 0.28 18.21
CA ALA A 438 15.76 -0.09 19.03
C ALA A 438 14.72 1.01 18.98
N GLY A 439 13.46 0.65 18.78
CA GLY A 439 12.35 1.58 18.67
C GLY A 439 11.15 1.14 19.50
N ALA A 440 10.42 2.13 20.04
CA ALA A 440 9.15 1.94 20.70
C ALA A 440 8.19 3.08 20.36
N SER A 441 6.89 2.76 20.23
CA SER A 441 5.85 3.78 20.09
C SER A 441 4.58 3.40 20.83
N HIS A 442 3.85 4.43 21.23
CA HIS A 442 2.46 4.39 21.61
C HIS A 442 1.70 5.38 20.75
N SER A 443 0.72 4.91 19.99
CA SER A 443 -0.17 5.73 19.16
C SER A 443 -1.58 5.68 19.73
N TRP A 444 -2.13 6.85 20.07
CA TRP A 444 -3.55 6.97 20.34
C TRP A 444 -4.27 7.20 19.01
N MET A 445 -5.31 6.39 18.73
CA MET A 445 -5.90 6.30 17.38
C MET A 445 -7.31 6.90 17.32
N GLY A 446 -7.86 7.38 18.45
CA GLY A 446 -9.22 7.88 18.50
C GLY A 446 -10.27 6.78 18.36
N PHE A 447 -11.50 7.18 18.07
CA PHE A 447 -12.59 6.22 17.84
C PHE A 447 -12.44 5.57 16.47
N ASP A 448 -12.14 4.27 16.44
CA ASP A 448 -12.13 3.49 15.22
C ASP A 448 -13.57 3.24 14.75
N VAL A 449 -13.84 3.34 13.47
CA VAL A 449 -15.15 3.04 12.87
C VAL A 449 -15.14 1.67 12.18
N GLY A 450 -13.96 1.10 12.01
CA GLY A 450 -13.76 -0.22 11.43
C GLY A 450 -14.29 -0.36 10.01
N GLU A 451 -14.12 -1.53 9.47
CA GLU A 451 -14.59 -1.91 8.13
C GLU A 451 -16.12 -2.09 8.04
N TYR A 452 -16.77 -2.22 9.18
CA TYR A 452 -18.21 -2.44 9.25
C TYR A 452 -19.03 -1.14 9.28
N GLY A 453 -18.39 -0.02 9.58
CA GLY A 453 -19.06 1.23 9.88
C GLY A 453 -20.02 1.74 8.82
N LEU A 454 -19.70 1.56 7.54
CA LEU A 454 -20.54 2.08 6.47
C LEU A 454 -21.67 1.10 6.07
N LEU A 455 -21.32 -0.13 5.75
CA LEU A 455 -22.28 -1.04 5.13
C LEU A 455 -23.35 -1.53 6.10
N HIS A 456 -22.97 -1.83 7.35
CA HIS A 456 -23.89 -2.31 8.37
C HIS A 456 -24.72 -1.18 9.02
N ALA A 457 -24.39 0.08 8.76
CA ALA A 457 -25.16 1.24 9.17
C ALA A 457 -26.61 1.28 8.63
N ARG A 458 -26.99 0.38 7.76
CA ARG A 458 -28.36 0.26 7.23
C ARG A 458 -29.39 -0.21 8.27
N ASP A 459 -28.97 -0.87 9.35
CA ASP A 459 -29.89 -1.31 10.41
C ASP A 459 -30.27 -0.12 11.31
N ALA A 460 -31.54 0.02 11.63
CA ALA A 460 -32.05 1.16 12.41
C ALA A 460 -31.45 1.25 13.82
N ALA A 461 -31.11 0.09 14.41
CA ALA A 461 -30.49 0.02 15.73
C ALA A 461 -28.99 0.26 15.73
N PHE A 462 -28.36 0.32 14.52
CA PHE A 462 -26.92 0.45 14.40
C PHE A 462 -26.43 1.78 14.98
N GLY A 463 -25.42 1.73 15.82
CA GLY A 463 -24.78 2.85 16.48
C GLY A 463 -23.51 2.40 17.19
N THR A 464 -23.11 3.13 18.21
CA THR A 464 -21.97 2.77 19.07
C THR A 464 -22.44 2.33 20.45
N ASP A 465 -21.74 1.35 21.05
CA ASP A 465 -21.92 0.96 22.45
C ASP A 465 -21.81 2.18 23.38
N PRO A 466 -22.60 2.27 24.48
CA PRO A 466 -22.41 3.30 25.51
C PRO A 466 -21.00 3.41 26.09
N GLY A 467 -20.26 2.31 26.14
CA GLY A 467 -18.88 2.21 26.60
C GLY A 467 -17.85 2.20 25.48
N TYR A 468 -18.18 2.69 24.27
CA TYR A 468 -17.26 2.69 23.14
C TYR A 468 -16.07 3.61 23.38
N ASP A 469 -14.86 3.04 23.49
CA ASP A 469 -13.61 3.71 23.83
C ASP A 469 -12.70 3.92 22.62
N PRO A 470 -11.80 4.92 22.67
CA PRO A 470 -10.77 5.11 21.65
C PRO A 470 -9.80 3.92 21.55
N ALA A 471 -9.38 3.62 20.31
CA ALA A 471 -8.34 2.64 20.04
C ALA A 471 -6.94 3.18 20.30
N SER A 472 -6.00 2.28 20.54
CA SER A 472 -4.59 2.59 20.68
C SER A 472 -3.69 1.47 20.15
N ALA A 473 -2.43 1.81 19.83
CA ALA A 473 -1.43 0.85 19.40
C ALA A 473 -0.12 1.02 20.18
N ARG A 474 0.58 -0.09 20.38
CA ARG A 474 1.92 -0.16 20.97
C ARG A 474 2.82 -0.98 20.06
N THR A 475 3.97 -0.43 19.71
CA THR A 475 4.96 -1.10 18.86
C THR A 475 6.32 -1.11 19.49
N TYR A 476 7.02 -2.24 19.37
CA TYR A 476 8.41 -2.40 19.75
C TYR A 476 9.19 -2.98 18.57
N LYS A 477 10.38 -2.44 18.34
CA LYS A 477 11.31 -2.90 17.30
C LYS A 477 12.72 -3.02 17.87
N LEU A 478 13.47 -3.99 17.37
CA LEU A 478 14.89 -4.17 17.63
C LEU A 478 15.53 -4.71 16.35
N GLY A 479 16.64 -4.14 15.92
CA GLY A 479 17.26 -4.61 14.70
C GLY A 479 18.74 -4.30 14.59
N VAL A 480 19.30 -4.84 13.51
CA VAL A 480 20.68 -4.60 13.08
C VAL A 480 20.68 -4.39 11.58
N ASN A 481 21.35 -3.33 11.14
CA ASN A 481 21.68 -3.08 9.75
C ASN A 481 23.17 -3.24 9.56
N ALA A 482 23.54 -3.77 8.40
CA ALA A 482 24.93 -3.88 8.00
C ALA A 482 25.05 -3.49 6.53
N SER A 483 25.97 -2.58 6.22
CA SER A 483 26.25 -2.15 4.85
C SER A 483 27.74 -1.98 4.65
N HIS A 484 28.27 -2.45 3.53
CA HIS A 484 29.67 -2.26 3.19
C HIS A 484 29.83 -2.30 1.68
N GLN A 485 30.39 -1.23 1.10
CA GLN A 485 30.55 -1.09 -0.35
C GLN A 485 29.24 -1.38 -1.13
N ASN A 486 29.13 -2.57 -1.69
CA ASN A 486 28.09 -2.95 -2.63
C ASN A 486 27.02 -3.86 -2.02
N TRP A 487 27.06 -4.15 -0.74
CA TRP A 487 26.04 -4.97 -0.10
C TRP A 487 25.41 -4.27 1.12
N ARG A 488 24.16 -4.56 1.35
CA ARG A 488 23.42 -4.18 2.56
C ARG A 488 22.58 -5.36 3.04
N ALA A 489 22.39 -5.43 4.34
CA ALA A 489 21.54 -6.42 4.98
C ALA A 489 20.91 -5.84 6.23
N GLY A 490 19.71 -6.25 6.57
CA GLY A 490 18.99 -5.86 7.77
C GLY A 490 18.27 -7.05 8.39
N LEU A 491 18.18 -7.05 9.71
CA LEU A 491 17.34 -7.94 10.51
C LEU A 491 16.57 -7.09 11.50
N THR A 492 15.24 -7.18 11.49
CA THR A 492 14.37 -6.47 12.42
C THR A 492 13.42 -7.46 13.09
N PHE A 493 13.35 -7.40 14.42
CA PHE A 493 12.29 -8.02 15.22
C PHE A 493 11.23 -6.96 15.54
N PHE A 494 9.95 -7.34 15.51
CA PHE A 494 8.84 -6.45 15.80
C PHE A 494 7.77 -7.12 16.67
N ASP A 495 7.06 -6.31 17.45
CA ASP A 495 5.86 -6.66 18.23
C ASP A 495 4.91 -5.47 18.17
N ILE A 496 3.78 -5.62 17.50
CA ILE A 496 2.75 -4.60 17.28
C ILE A 496 1.47 -5.08 17.91
N ARG A 497 0.85 -4.25 18.77
CA ARG A 497 -0.42 -4.54 19.45
C ARG A 497 -1.37 -3.40 19.26
N LEU A 498 -2.61 -3.72 18.93
CA LEU A 498 -3.69 -2.78 18.78
C LEU A 498 -4.83 -3.19 19.72
N ASP A 499 -5.29 -2.23 20.52
CA ASP A 499 -6.34 -2.41 21.51
C ASP A 499 -7.53 -1.51 21.14
N GLY A 500 -8.75 -1.94 21.43
CA GLY A 500 -9.96 -1.12 21.33
C GLY A 500 -10.46 -0.87 19.91
N LEU A 501 -10.07 -1.68 18.92
CA LEU A 501 -10.55 -1.57 17.54
C LEU A 501 -12.04 -1.83 17.45
N ALA A 502 -12.70 -1.30 16.41
CA ALA A 502 -14.11 -1.52 16.16
C ALA A 502 -14.40 -2.99 15.85
N ARG A 503 -15.37 -3.54 16.56
CA ARG A 503 -15.99 -4.82 16.29
C ARG A 503 -17.51 -4.68 16.18
N TYR A 504 -18.10 -5.28 15.16
CA TYR A 504 -19.55 -5.32 15.03
C TYR A 504 -20.12 -6.46 15.88
N ASP A 505 -20.92 -6.08 16.88
CA ASP A 505 -21.71 -7.04 17.66
C ASP A 505 -23.00 -7.35 16.91
N THR A 506 -23.09 -8.58 16.38
CA THR A 506 -24.24 -9.02 15.58
C THR A 506 -25.51 -9.25 16.40
N GLU A 507 -25.40 -9.50 17.71
CA GLU A 507 -26.55 -9.68 18.60
C GLU A 507 -27.14 -8.35 19.04
N ALA A 508 -26.26 -7.43 19.43
CA ALA A 508 -26.67 -6.09 19.88
C ALA A 508 -26.92 -5.14 18.71
N GLY A 509 -26.34 -5.39 17.53
CA GLY A 509 -26.54 -4.56 16.34
C GLY A 509 -25.78 -3.23 16.36
N TYR A 510 -24.67 -3.13 17.11
CA TYR A 510 -23.86 -1.91 17.20
C TYR A 510 -22.35 -2.20 17.22
N LEU A 511 -21.54 -1.13 17.08
CA LEU A 511 -20.11 -1.21 17.26
C LEU A 511 -19.74 -1.27 18.74
N THR A 512 -18.89 -2.22 19.08
CA THR A 512 -18.21 -2.35 20.37
C THR A 512 -16.72 -2.43 20.14
N ASN A 513 -15.91 -2.34 21.21
CA ASN A 513 -14.47 -2.52 21.10
C ASN A 513 -14.13 -4.02 21.03
N ALA A 514 -13.22 -4.37 20.10
CA ALA A 514 -12.53 -5.65 20.09
C ALA A 514 -11.43 -5.63 21.16
N ASP A 515 -11.08 -6.82 21.61
CA ASP A 515 -9.91 -7.03 22.47
C ASP A 515 -8.59 -6.83 21.70
N GLU A 516 -7.48 -7.38 22.18
CA GLU A 516 -6.15 -7.20 21.61
C GLU A 516 -5.99 -7.88 20.26
N GLY A 517 -5.59 -7.13 19.23
CA GLY A 517 -4.99 -7.66 18.01
C GLY A 517 -3.46 -7.50 18.06
N ARG A 518 -2.71 -8.53 17.68
CA ARG A 518 -1.26 -8.53 17.77
C ARG A 518 -0.62 -9.13 16.54
N SER A 519 0.47 -8.49 16.06
CA SER A 519 1.39 -9.06 15.08
C SER A 519 2.81 -9.00 15.63
N ARG A 520 3.52 -10.13 15.62
CA ARG A 520 4.92 -10.19 16.07
C ARG A 520 5.73 -11.08 15.14
N GLY A 521 6.99 -10.74 14.96
CA GLY A 521 7.83 -11.53 14.08
C GLY A 521 9.18 -10.92 13.80
N LEU A 522 9.70 -11.26 12.63
CA LEU A 522 10.96 -10.73 12.14
C LEU A 522 10.93 -10.50 10.65
N THR A 523 11.75 -9.55 10.18
CA THR A 523 12.08 -9.37 8.77
C THR A 523 13.57 -9.48 8.56
N LEU A 524 13.94 -10.05 7.41
CA LEU A 524 15.30 -10.04 6.88
C LEU A 524 15.25 -9.36 5.52
N ASN A 525 16.17 -8.49 5.23
CA ASN A 525 16.37 -7.94 3.91
C ASN A 525 17.85 -7.97 3.56
N GLY A 526 18.17 -7.99 2.28
CA GLY A 526 19.54 -7.92 1.82
C GLY A 526 19.61 -7.64 0.33
N ALA A 527 20.63 -6.89 -0.07
CA ALA A 527 20.90 -6.62 -1.47
C ALA A 527 22.41 -6.56 -1.73
N TYR A 528 22.79 -6.96 -2.93
CA TYR A 528 24.14 -6.83 -3.46
C TYR A 528 24.07 -6.18 -4.84
N ASP A 529 24.85 -5.12 -5.03
CA ASP A 529 24.94 -4.35 -6.25
C ASP A 529 26.34 -4.54 -6.89
N TRP A 530 26.39 -4.94 -8.16
CA TRP A 530 27.65 -5.10 -8.90
C TRP A 530 27.83 -4.06 -10.01
N GLY A 531 27.11 -2.94 -9.91
CA GLY A 531 27.23 -1.80 -10.80
C GLY A 531 26.38 -1.89 -12.08
N THR A 532 26.37 -3.02 -12.78
CA THR A 532 25.47 -3.24 -13.93
C THR A 532 24.20 -4.00 -13.57
N GLY A 533 24.07 -4.43 -12.31
CA GLY A 533 22.91 -5.13 -11.84
C GLY A 533 22.91 -5.30 -10.34
N ARG A 534 21.82 -5.81 -9.81
CA ARG A 534 21.63 -6.09 -8.40
C ARG A 534 20.85 -7.38 -8.17
N ILE A 535 21.06 -8.00 -7.05
CA ILE A 535 20.22 -9.04 -6.47
C ILE A 535 19.76 -8.57 -5.11
N GLY A 536 18.49 -8.78 -4.81
CA GLY A 536 17.95 -8.53 -3.48
C GLY A 536 17.08 -9.69 -3.01
N ALA A 537 16.93 -9.78 -1.70
CA ALA A 537 16.07 -10.75 -1.05
C ALA A 537 15.40 -10.15 0.18
N THR A 538 14.14 -10.48 0.40
CA THR A 538 13.40 -10.15 1.60
C THR A 538 12.74 -11.40 2.16
N PHE A 539 12.67 -11.49 3.49
CA PHE A 539 11.96 -12.55 4.20
C PHE A 539 11.22 -11.94 5.38
N THR A 540 9.97 -12.34 5.56
CA THR A 540 9.16 -11.96 6.70
C THR A 540 8.53 -13.19 7.31
N ARG A 541 8.58 -13.28 8.63
CA ARG A 541 7.76 -14.18 9.43
C ARG A 541 6.94 -13.36 10.41
N ALA A 542 5.62 -13.51 10.35
CA ALA A 542 4.72 -12.84 11.28
C ALA A 542 3.68 -13.82 11.83
N ASP A 543 3.61 -13.89 13.17
CA ASP A 543 2.56 -14.55 13.91
C ASP A 543 1.50 -13.50 14.28
N VAL A 544 0.30 -13.67 13.75
CA VAL A 544 -0.82 -12.74 13.94
C VAL A 544 -1.89 -13.39 14.81
N THR A 545 -2.29 -12.71 15.88
CA THR A 545 -3.30 -13.19 16.82
C THR A 545 -4.38 -12.13 17.08
N VAL A 546 -5.58 -12.60 17.43
CA VAL A 546 -6.70 -11.78 17.92
C VAL A 546 -7.19 -12.43 19.21
N ASP A 547 -7.24 -11.67 20.30
CA ASP A 547 -7.64 -12.15 21.63
C ASP A 547 -6.81 -13.36 22.11
N GLY A 548 -5.56 -13.45 21.65
CA GLY A 548 -4.63 -14.55 21.97
C GLY A 548 -4.72 -15.77 21.06
N ASP A 549 -5.75 -15.90 20.26
CA ASP A 549 -5.90 -16.97 19.26
C ASP A 549 -5.31 -16.58 17.92
N ALA A 550 -4.94 -17.55 17.08
CA ALA A 550 -4.45 -17.27 15.73
C ALA A 550 -5.49 -16.52 14.91
N ALA A 551 -5.06 -15.46 14.22
CA ALA A 551 -5.93 -14.69 13.33
C ALA A 551 -6.53 -15.59 12.24
N LEU A 552 -7.80 -15.36 11.93
CA LEU A 552 -8.52 -16.14 10.92
C LEU A 552 -8.39 -15.48 9.54
N PRO A 553 -8.23 -16.26 8.46
CA PRO A 553 -8.14 -15.76 7.09
C PRO A 553 -9.54 -15.39 6.56
N SER A 554 -10.20 -14.45 7.22
CA SER A 554 -11.60 -14.06 6.99
C SER A 554 -11.75 -12.70 6.30
N GLY A 555 -10.64 -12.09 5.85
CA GLY A 555 -10.66 -10.77 5.22
C GLY A 555 -10.81 -9.60 6.19
N GLY A 556 -10.57 -9.80 7.48
CA GLY A 556 -10.68 -8.78 8.53
C GLY A 556 -9.42 -7.92 8.68
N THR A 557 -9.41 -7.10 9.73
CA THR A 557 -8.31 -6.19 10.09
C THR A 557 -6.98 -6.92 10.34
N PHE A 558 -7.04 -8.14 10.87
CA PHE A 558 -5.88 -9.00 11.13
C PHE A 558 -5.95 -10.25 10.26
N MET A 559 -4.94 -10.45 9.44
CA MET A 559 -4.84 -11.60 8.54
C MET A 559 -3.59 -12.43 8.86
N PRO A 560 -3.69 -13.77 8.85
CA PRO A 560 -2.52 -14.61 9.10
C PRO A 560 -1.48 -14.47 7.98
N VAL A 561 -0.21 -14.35 8.34
CA VAL A 561 0.92 -14.16 7.40
C VAL A 561 1.82 -15.40 7.34
N GLY A 562 2.38 -15.85 8.45
CA GLY A 562 3.39 -16.91 8.47
C GLY A 562 4.69 -16.49 7.78
N ASP A 563 5.23 -17.37 6.95
CA ASP A 563 6.51 -17.16 6.26
C ASP A 563 6.31 -16.68 4.82
N LEU A 564 6.92 -15.55 4.46
CA LEU A 564 6.97 -14.99 3.12
C LEU A 564 8.42 -14.69 2.74
N ALA A 565 8.78 -14.90 1.48
CA ALA A 565 10.09 -14.53 0.97
C ALA A 565 10.00 -14.05 -0.48
N THR A 566 10.82 -13.09 -0.84
CA THR A 566 11.01 -12.67 -2.23
C THR A 566 12.50 -12.59 -2.54
N ILE A 567 12.88 -13.04 -3.71
CA ILE A 567 14.22 -12.86 -4.28
C ILE A 567 14.02 -12.19 -5.63
N TYR A 568 14.77 -11.14 -5.91
CA TYR A 568 14.74 -10.47 -7.21
C TYR A 568 16.14 -10.21 -7.76
N VAL A 569 16.23 -10.13 -9.07
CA VAL A 569 17.46 -9.80 -9.78
C VAL A 569 17.14 -8.84 -10.93
N ASP A 570 17.98 -7.82 -11.09
CA ASP A 570 17.99 -6.92 -12.25
C ASP A 570 19.39 -6.85 -12.83
N GLN A 571 19.51 -6.94 -14.15
CA GLN A 571 20.77 -6.89 -14.88
C GLN A 571 20.63 -5.99 -16.11
N ALA A 572 21.41 -4.93 -16.17
CA ALA A 572 21.61 -4.15 -17.39
C ALA A 572 22.66 -4.82 -18.28
N LEU A 573 22.41 -4.85 -19.57
CA LEU A 573 23.29 -5.33 -20.64
C LEU A 573 23.55 -4.17 -21.63
N PRO A 574 24.40 -3.19 -21.28
CA PRO A 574 24.53 -1.93 -22.02
C PRO A 574 24.96 -2.11 -23.48
N ALA A 575 25.75 -3.16 -23.78
CA ALA A 575 26.17 -3.49 -25.15
C ALA A 575 25.00 -3.84 -26.09
N HIS A 576 23.84 -4.15 -25.52
CA HIS A 576 22.62 -4.56 -26.25
C HIS A 576 21.45 -3.61 -26.02
N ASP A 577 21.66 -2.49 -25.30
CA ASP A 577 20.61 -1.59 -24.87
C ASP A 577 19.45 -2.33 -24.12
N LEU A 578 19.78 -3.40 -23.38
CA LEU A 578 18.85 -4.33 -22.79
C LEU A 578 18.99 -4.34 -21.26
N ARG A 579 17.85 -4.39 -20.56
CA ARG A 579 17.75 -4.70 -19.13
C ARG A 579 16.90 -5.97 -18.99
N ILE A 580 17.32 -6.89 -18.15
CA ILE A 580 16.56 -8.10 -17.83
C ILE A 580 16.41 -8.22 -16.31
N GLY A 581 15.33 -8.82 -15.85
CA GLY A 581 15.13 -9.05 -14.43
C GLY A 581 14.04 -10.06 -14.15
N GLY A 582 13.86 -10.36 -12.88
CA GLY A 582 12.82 -11.25 -12.42
C GLY A 582 12.72 -11.32 -10.92
N THR A 583 11.60 -11.87 -10.45
CA THR A 583 11.29 -12.10 -9.05
C THR A 583 10.85 -13.53 -8.81
N VAL A 584 11.16 -14.04 -7.63
CA VAL A 584 10.61 -15.30 -7.10
C VAL A 584 9.96 -14.95 -5.76
N GLU A 585 8.65 -15.07 -5.70
CA GLU A 585 7.86 -14.91 -4.51
C GLU A 585 7.53 -16.29 -3.93
N TRP A 586 7.71 -16.46 -2.64
CA TRP A 586 7.42 -17.70 -1.94
C TRP A 586 6.63 -17.46 -0.66
N ALA A 587 5.63 -18.31 -0.41
CA ALA A 587 4.88 -18.36 0.84
C ALA A 587 4.89 -19.77 1.39
N GLY A 588 5.20 -19.92 2.68
CA GLY A 588 5.14 -21.19 3.40
C GLY A 588 3.71 -21.69 3.60
N LYS A 589 3.53 -22.98 3.89
CA LYS A 589 2.21 -23.50 4.32
C LYS A 589 1.83 -22.89 5.67
N LEU A 590 0.58 -22.44 5.78
CA LEU A 590 0.00 -21.98 7.03
C LEU A 590 -1.17 -22.89 7.42
N SER A 591 -1.12 -23.40 8.62
CA SER A 591 -2.17 -24.27 9.18
C SER A 591 -2.20 -24.09 10.69
N ASP A 592 -3.38 -23.94 11.25
CA ASP A 592 -3.58 -23.70 12.66
C ASP A 592 -4.85 -24.39 13.16
N ALA A 593 -4.87 -24.79 14.45
CA ALA A 593 -6.00 -25.46 15.07
C ALA A 593 -7.23 -24.56 15.14
N ALA A 594 -7.07 -23.24 15.37
CA ALA A 594 -8.17 -22.29 15.41
C ALA A 594 -8.78 -22.10 14.00
N MET A 595 -7.97 -22.05 12.94
CA MET A 595 -8.44 -22.04 11.56
C MET A 595 -9.31 -23.29 11.26
N THR A 596 -8.81 -24.47 11.62
CA THR A 596 -9.53 -25.73 11.41
C THR A 596 -10.85 -25.77 12.21
N ALA A 597 -10.83 -25.36 13.47
CA ALA A 597 -12.01 -25.28 14.32
C ALA A 597 -13.07 -24.31 13.78
N ALA A 598 -12.64 -23.21 13.15
CA ALA A 598 -13.51 -22.24 12.52
C ALA A 598 -13.97 -22.65 11.09
N GLY A 599 -13.58 -23.86 10.63
CA GLY A 599 -13.98 -24.41 9.34
C GLY A 599 -13.16 -23.91 8.13
N PHE A 600 -12.01 -23.25 8.36
CA PHE A 600 -11.09 -22.87 7.30
C PHE A 600 -10.18 -24.03 6.89
N ALA A 601 -9.87 -24.10 5.60
CA ALA A 601 -8.83 -24.97 5.09
C ALA A 601 -7.43 -24.41 5.43
N ASP A 602 -6.41 -25.26 5.31
CA ASP A 602 -5.02 -24.80 5.36
C ASP A 602 -4.72 -23.84 4.21
N HIS A 603 -3.96 -22.78 4.48
CA HIS A 603 -3.41 -21.95 3.41
C HIS A 603 -2.19 -22.65 2.77
N GLY A 604 -2.33 -23.08 1.52
CA GLY A 604 -1.29 -23.78 0.80
C GLY A 604 0.00 -22.96 0.62
N SER A 605 1.13 -23.65 0.52
CA SER A 605 2.37 -23.00 0.09
C SER A 605 2.36 -22.75 -1.41
N TYR A 606 3.00 -21.66 -1.84
CA TYR A 606 3.20 -21.38 -3.26
C TYR A 606 4.59 -20.79 -3.52
N ALA A 607 5.01 -20.88 -4.78
CA ALA A 607 6.13 -20.14 -5.33
C ALA A 607 5.71 -19.64 -6.71
N VAL A 608 5.91 -18.35 -6.97
CA VAL A 608 5.58 -17.66 -8.22
C VAL A 608 6.85 -17.05 -8.78
N VAL A 609 7.07 -17.20 -10.07
CA VAL A 609 8.23 -16.67 -10.79
C VAL A 609 7.74 -15.68 -11.82
N ASN A 610 8.27 -14.45 -11.77
CA ASN A 610 8.02 -13.40 -12.74
C ASN A 610 9.35 -13.06 -13.43
N ALA A 611 9.30 -12.69 -14.71
CA ALA A 611 10.48 -12.33 -15.48
C ALA A 611 10.15 -11.19 -16.45
N HIS A 612 11.14 -10.33 -16.73
CA HIS A 612 10.97 -9.26 -17.70
C HIS A 612 12.27 -8.96 -18.46
N ALA A 613 12.10 -8.34 -19.62
CA ALA A 613 13.15 -7.76 -20.43
C ALA A 613 12.68 -6.41 -20.97
N GLU A 614 13.50 -5.37 -20.85
CA GLU A 614 13.28 -4.05 -21.44
C GLU A 614 14.43 -3.72 -22.41
N TRP A 615 14.06 -3.39 -23.63
CA TRP A 615 14.98 -2.97 -24.68
C TRP A 615 14.77 -1.48 -24.99
N ALA A 616 15.80 -0.68 -24.76
CA ALA A 616 15.78 0.78 -24.96
C ALA A 616 16.85 1.19 -26.00
N PRO A 617 16.59 0.95 -27.32
CA PRO A 617 17.60 1.11 -28.36
C PRO A 617 18.12 2.53 -28.48
N ALA A 618 19.44 2.70 -28.48
CA ALA A 618 20.10 4.01 -28.57
C ALA A 618 19.70 4.82 -29.83
N GLN A 619 19.27 4.12 -30.90
CA GLN A 619 18.81 4.73 -32.16
C GLN A 619 17.41 5.35 -32.04
N MET A 620 16.57 4.85 -31.11
CA MET A 620 15.21 5.35 -30.84
C MET A 620 15.18 6.05 -29.50
N LYS A 621 15.85 7.21 -29.42
CA LYS A 621 15.97 7.96 -28.16
C LYS A 621 14.61 8.18 -27.50
N GLY A 622 14.49 7.76 -26.25
CA GLY A 622 13.27 7.86 -25.45
C GLY A 622 12.28 6.72 -25.59
N ALA A 623 12.51 5.79 -26.55
CA ALA A 623 11.67 4.60 -26.66
C ALA A 623 12.22 3.45 -25.78
N ALA A 624 11.31 2.70 -25.17
CA ALA A 624 11.58 1.44 -24.49
C ALA A 624 10.48 0.43 -24.82
N ILE A 625 10.88 -0.79 -25.13
CA ILE A 625 10.00 -1.93 -25.40
C ILE A 625 10.21 -2.94 -24.27
N ARG A 626 9.14 -3.31 -23.58
CA ARG A 626 9.17 -4.25 -22.47
C ARG A 626 8.38 -5.51 -22.78
N LEU A 627 8.96 -6.66 -22.48
CA LEU A 627 8.29 -7.95 -22.44
C LEU A 627 8.29 -8.43 -20.98
N GLY A 628 7.11 -8.65 -20.41
CA GLY A 628 6.92 -9.22 -19.08
C GLY A 628 6.23 -10.58 -19.14
N VAL A 629 6.53 -11.45 -18.19
CA VAL A 629 5.82 -12.70 -17.96
C VAL A 629 5.61 -12.85 -16.47
N ASP A 630 4.37 -12.75 -16.03
CA ASP A 630 3.98 -12.95 -14.65
C ASP A 630 3.48 -14.38 -14.48
N ASN A 631 3.73 -14.96 -13.30
CA ASN A 631 3.42 -16.36 -13.00
C ASN A 631 3.87 -17.31 -14.11
N LEU A 632 5.18 -17.25 -14.45
CA LEU A 632 5.79 -17.99 -15.56
C LEU A 632 5.46 -19.50 -15.56
N LEU A 633 5.33 -20.08 -14.37
CA LEU A 633 5.05 -21.52 -14.18
C LEU A 633 3.56 -21.86 -14.16
N ASP A 634 2.69 -20.87 -14.38
CA ASP A 634 1.23 -21.04 -14.42
C ASP A 634 0.68 -21.67 -13.14
N ARG A 635 1.18 -21.22 -11.98
CA ARG A 635 0.80 -21.74 -10.67
C ARG A 635 -0.61 -21.28 -10.30
N ALA A 636 -1.47 -22.18 -9.88
CA ALA A 636 -2.73 -21.83 -9.22
C ALA A 636 -2.44 -21.55 -7.73
N TYR A 637 -2.72 -20.32 -7.30
CA TYR A 637 -2.51 -19.86 -5.93
C TYR A 637 -3.45 -18.71 -5.58
N TYR A 638 -3.47 -18.31 -4.34
CA TYR A 638 -4.06 -17.04 -3.88
C TYR A 638 -3.09 -16.36 -2.92
N GLU A 639 -3.08 -15.03 -2.94
CA GLU A 639 -2.17 -14.23 -2.14
C GLU A 639 -2.37 -14.48 -0.64
N ARG A 640 -1.31 -14.31 0.16
CA ARG A 640 -1.26 -14.70 1.57
C ARG A 640 -2.38 -14.09 2.43
N THR A 641 -2.71 -12.82 2.25
CA THR A 641 -3.75 -12.13 3.00
C THR A 641 -5.13 -12.19 2.33
N SER A 642 -5.31 -13.11 1.38
CA SER A 642 -6.61 -13.41 0.79
C SER A 642 -7.46 -14.30 1.71
N TYR A 643 -8.76 -14.33 1.45
CA TYR A 643 -9.67 -15.29 2.04
C TYR A 643 -9.18 -16.73 1.78
N VAL A 644 -9.41 -17.64 2.73
CA VAL A 644 -9.11 -19.07 2.55
C VAL A 644 -10.42 -19.82 2.46
N ALA A 645 -10.44 -20.94 1.72
CA ALA A 645 -11.61 -21.80 1.60
C ALA A 645 -12.19 -22.14 2.98
N ARG A 646 -13.48 -21.93 3.12
CA ARG A 646 -14.21 -22.13 4.38
C ARG A 646 -15.52 -22.84 4.15
N ARG A 647 -15.85 -23.81 5.03
CA ARG A 647 -17.16 -24.44 5.06
C ARG A 647 -17.90 -24.06 6.34
N VAL A 648 -19.08 -23.45 6.20
CA VAL A 648 -19.96 -23.10 7.33
C VAL A 648 -21.35 -23.68 7.05
N GLY A 649 -21.66 -24.81 7.67
CA GLY A 649 -22.89 -25.55 7.37
C GLY A 649 -22.92 -26.01 5.91
N THR A 650 -23.89 -25.52 5.13
CA THR A 650 -24.02 -25.81 3.69
C THR A 650 -23.32 -24.76 2.80
N ARG A 651 -22.73 -23.70 3.37
CA ARG A 651 -22.04 -22.66 2.61
C ARG A 651 -20.59 -23.05 2.37
N GLU A 652 -20.17 -22.97 1.12
CA GLU A 652 -18.77 -23.03 0.72
C GLU A 652 -18.30 -21.63 0.30
N ILE A 653 -17.14 -21.22 0.78
CA ILE A 653 -16.49 -19.98 0.45
C ILE A 653 -15.12 -20.36 -0.09
N ASP A 654 -14.85 -20.00 -1.33
CA ASP A 654 -13.56 -20.22 -1.97
C ASP A 654 -12.78 -18.90 -2.08
N PRO A 655 -11.44 -18.95 -2.08
CA PRO A 655 -10.62 -17.76 -2.29
C PRO A 655 -10.72 -17.27 -3.74
N ALA A 656 -10.55 -15.95 -3.93
CA ALA A 656 -10.26 -15.42 -5.25
C ALA A 656 -8.83 -15.82 -5.63
N LEU A 657 -8.70 -16.74 -6.59
CA LEU A 657 -7.37 -17.17 -7.09
C LEU A 657 -6.68 -16.02 -7.82
N ALA A 658 -5.37 -15.96 -7.71
CA ALA A 658 -4.52 -15.03 -8.44
C ALA A 658 -4.45 -15.37 -9.93
N PRO A 659 -4.09 -14.40 -10.82
CA PRO A 659 -3.94 -14.64 -12.24
C PRO A 659 -2.96 -15.78 -12.55
N GLY A 660 -3.31 -16.62 -13.52
CA GLY A 660 -2.40 -17.55 -14.16
C GLY A 660 -1.34 -16.83 -14.99
N ARG A 661 -0.54 -17.59 -15.73
CA ARG A 661 0.53 -16.99 -16.54
C ARG A 661 -0.01 -15.90 -17.47
N THR A 662 0.57 -14.69 -17.31
CA THR A 662 0.23 -13.50 -18.08
C THR A 662 1.46 -12.98 -18.80
N VAL A 663 1.39 -12.83 -20.12
CA VAL A 663 2.46 -12.25 -20.95
C VAL A 663 2.06 -10.84 -21.33
N THR A 664 2.91 -9.86 -21.08
CA THR A 664 2.66 -8.44 -21.36
C THR A 664 3.73 -7.89 -22.30
N LEU A 665 3.31 -7.21 -23.35
CA LEU A 665 4.18 -6.41 -24.23
C LEU A 665 3.83 -4.93 -24.03
N GLY A 666 4.83 -4.13 -23.66
CA GLY A 666 4.70 -2.69 -23.45
C GLY A 666 5.60 -1.88 -24.38
N LEU A 667 5.16 -0.68 -24.71
CA LEU A 667 5.94 0.35 -25.41
C LEU A 667 5.81 1.64 -24.60
N ARG A 668 6.95 2.25 -24.27
CA ARG A 668 7.06 3.57 -23.65
C ARG A 668 7.84 4.52 -24.56
N MET A 669 7.42 5.76 -24.63
CA MET A 669 8.08 6.82 -25.39
C MET A 669 8.15 8.09 -24.57
N ASP A 670 9.36 8.59 -24.30
CA ASP A 670 9.66 9.88 -23.68
C ASP A 670 10.15 10.85 -24.75
N PHE A 671 9.58 12.06 -24.85
CA PHE A 671 9.89 13.04 -25.91
C PHE A 671 10.02 14.50 -25.41
#